data_c6d5b15756e3264abb20296e0298dcf7
#
_entry.id   c6d5b15756e3264abb20296e0298dcf7
#
_cell.length_a   1.000
_cell.length_b   1.000
_cell.length_c   1.000
_cell.angle_alpha   90.00
_cell.angle_beta   90.00
_cell.angle_gamma   90.00
#
_symmetry.space_group_name_H-M   'P 1'
#
loop_
_entity.id
_entity.type
_entity.pdbx_description
1 polymer ?
#
loop_
_entity_poly.entity_id
_entity_poly.type
_entity_poly.pdbx_seq_one_letter_code
_entity_poly.pdbx_strand_id
1 'polypeptide(L)'
;MRNLSVLSDKTLLSGLLCVSVASSWAQHPDTLWFKYDNRFLPNKCWRVADYDTLLFQTSMARGVSAQEGKAPMLISYPKNTEPGQFMFTRPGRYLYRPSSMNCDFTNSNSQWCFERSKESEHFVVFWEKGVNFDQNYILERAERAWDVYVNQLGFLTPGQSKGTDNYKIVMRMYNSGDWIASGSGEDKAVGTLNLSPSAYQARGGHTVAHEVGHTFQYLTDVDNGANGRHGFGWGFAADGSGDNCFWEDCANWQGYKVYPERQFSDGEYFEAYMRTCHLNLLHEDARYNNCYYQDYLCQLYGQDFIGRLWRESNFPEDPVDAIRRLQGLSRDDFSKVMYDCFAHMCTWDIDVVRGYAKHRVGAHPLRLKAVTVEGEEWYQPSAEYCPQNYGYNITELKLPVAGTTLKIDFEGLVNQSGYKTVYADRAGWRWGLVTLMADGTTQYGDMQSAKSGSIEYTVPAEASRLWLVVMGAPTQWWHHEWSRWADAPATNDEQWPYRVRTQGTSPVGLQHTYTDADFPADYQRHDTTIVVHANLAASSTSYSSVRVQYDMDAISEALGVTTSQLHTIMVGSNYNPRFAGANPSGTLTNSTTTTTSSATCYGHWFTTAGLVTNYGSTSAIFAEMYPASFECNVGQYPGRLTAGKTYTVRQVVLYRPAGSKTYRATIEVHLHVLAE
;
A
#
# COMPACT_ATOMS: atom_id res chain seq x y z
N MET A 1 -5.81 -7.27 60.29
CA MET A 1 -4.55 -6.55 60.55
C MET A 1 -3.37 -7.41 60.16
N ARG A 2 -2.46 -6.84 59.43
CA ARG A 2 -1.24 -7.37 58.82
C ARG A 2 -1.41 -7.94 57.42
N ASN A 3 -0.71 -7.26 56.54
CA ASN A 3 -0.22 -7.53 55.19
C ASN A 3 -0.89 -6.75 54.06
N LEU A 4 -0.56 -5.46 54.10
CA LEU A 4 -0.70 -4.56 52.94
C LEU A 4 0.41 -3.49 53.05
N SER A 5 1.64 -3.84 52.71
CA SER A 5 2.72 -2.81 52.65
C SER A 5 3.98 -3.23 51.90
N VAL A 6 3.92 -4.08 50.89
CA VAL A 6 5.14 -4.42 50.14
C VAL A 6 4.96 -4.36 48.58
N LEU A 7 3.84 -3.86 48.08
CA LEU A 7 3.59 -3.83 46.63
C LEU A 7 3.64 -2.43 45.99
N SER A 8 3.94 -1.35 46.77
CA SER A 8 3.84 0.02 46.25
C SER A 8 5.15 0.54 45.60
N ASP A 9 6.30 0.07 46.04
CA ASP A 9 7.55 0.76 45.65
C ASP A 9 8.16 0.28 44.33
N LYS A 10 7.89 -0.96 43.92
CA LYS A 10 8.39 -1.45 42.63
C LYS A 10 7.55 -0.99 41.44
N THR A 11 6.26 -0.74 41.65
CA THR A 11 5.36 -0.26 40.60
C THR A 11 5.52 1.23 40.34
N LEU A 12 5.89 2.02 41.37
CA LEU A 12 6.17 3.44 41.19
C LEU A 12 7.53 3.70 40.51
N LEU A 13 8.54 2.86 40.75
CA LEU A 13 9.85 3.01 40.13
C LEU A 13 9.79 2.63 38.62
N SER A 14 9.03 1.61 38.26
CA SER A 14 8.81 1.27 36.87
C SER A 14 7.94 2.30 36.14
N GLY A 15 6.96 2.89 36.81
CA GLY A 15 6.14 3.96 36.25
C GLY A 15 6.92 5.25 36.03
N LEU A 16 7.82 5.62 36.94
CA LEU A 16 8.69 6.80 36.84
C LEU A 16 9.77 6.63 35.75
N LEU A 17 10.33 5.43 35.59
CA LEU A 17 11.26 5.15 34.50
C LEU A 17 10.60 5.21 33.13
N CYS A 18 9.37 4.71 33.02
CA CYS A 18 8.60 4.81 31.77
C CYS A 18 8.25 6.26 31.42
N VAL A 19 7.90 7.10 32.39
CA VAL A 19 7.58 8.51 32.16
C VAL A 19 8.81 9.31 31.77
N SER A 20 9.97 9.07 32.39
CA SER A 20 11.20 9.77 32.05
C SER A 20 11.76 9.37 30.68
N VAL A 21 11.62 8.12 30.29
CA VAL A 21 12.01 7.65 28.97
C VAL A 21 11.03 8.20 27.91
N ALA A 22 9.72 8.17 28.17
CA ALA A 22 8.74 8.75 27.27
C ALA A 22 8.96 10.26 27.03
N SER A 23 9.36 11.02 28.04
CA SER A 23 9.61 12.46 27.89
C SER A 23 10.87 12.79 27.07
N SER A 24 11.91 11.95 27.12
CA SER A 24 13.11 12.15 26.31
C SER A 24 12.88 11.83 24.81
N TRP A 25 11.94 10.94 24.51
CA TRP A 25 11.57 10.58 23.15
C TRP A 25 10.49 11.49 22.56
N ALA A 26 9.69 12.14 23.40
CA ALA A 26 8.69 13.12 22.98
C ALA A 26 9.28 14.35 22.28
N GLN A 27 10.61 14.52 22.30
CA GLN A 27 11.31 15.59 21.60
C GLN A 27 11.72 15.24 20.17
N HIS A 28 11.54 13.97 19.75
CA HIS A 28 11.83 13.54 18.38
C HIS A 28 10.64 13.83 17.47
N PRO A 29 10.83 14.48 16.32
CA PRO A 29 9.70 14.89 15.44
C PRO A 29 8.81 13.74 14.97
N ASP A 30 9.32 12.51 14.94
CA ASP A 30 8.61 11.34 14.42
C ASP A 30 8.20 10.32 15.49
N THR A 31 8.08 10.74 16.73
CA THR A 31 7.79 9.84 17.86
C THR A 31 6.32 9.60 18.14
N LEU A 32 5.43 9.95 17.22
CA LEU A 32 3.99 9.75 17.38
C LEU A 32 3.61 8.30 17.74
N TRP A 33 4.33 7.34 17.21
CA TRP A 33 4.14 5.92 17.51
C TRP A 33 4.41 5.53 18.98
N PHE A 34 5.26 6.25 19.70
CA PHE A 34 5.46 6.02 21.12
C PHE A 34 4.22 6.26 21.98
N LYS A 35 3.30 7.07 21.48
CA LYS A 35 2.05 7.34 22.18
C LYS A 35 1.07 6.16 22.14
N TYR A 36 1.30 5.21 21.23
CA TYR A 36 0.35 4.13 20.97
C TYR A 36 0.78 2.78 21.54
N ASP A 37 2.08 2.54 21.75
CA ASP A 37 2.54 1.27 22.27
C ASP A 37 3.88 1.35 22.99
N ASN A 38 3.83 1.25 24.32
CA ASN A 38 5.03 1.27 25.17
C ASN A 38 5.98 0.09 24.90
N ARG A 39 5.53 -0.95 24.21
CA ARG A 39 6.38 -2.11 23.82
C ARG A 39 7.44 -1.73 22.81
N PHE A 40 7.26 -0.62 22.11
CA PHE A 40 8.21 -0.11 21.13
C PHE A 40 9.22 0.87 21.73
N LEU A 41 9.19 1.06 23.02
CA LEU A 41 10.22 1.87 23.66
C LEU A 41 11.57 1.18 23.49
N PRO A 42 12.52 1.83 22.87
CA PRO A 42 13.75 1.20 22.43
C PRO A 42 14.80 1.21 23.54
N ASN A 43 14.52 0.47 24.57
CA ASN A 43 15.58 0.06 25.48
C ASN A 43 16.67 -0.77 24.75
N LYS A 44 16.40 -1.15 23.48
CA LYS A 44 17.29 -1.91 22.61
C LYS A 44 17.87 -1.11 21.47
N CYS A 45 17.38 0.11 21.22
CA CYS A 45 17.97 0.99 20.24
C CYS A 45 19.19 1.68 20.83
N TRP A 46 20.34 1.43 20.26
CA TRP A 46 21.56 2.06 20.68
C TRP A 46 21.60 3.49 20.16
N ARG A 47 22.00 4.41 21.04
CA ARG A 47 22.35 5.73 20.57
C ARG A 47 23.61 5.61 19.74
N VAL A 48 23.46 5.78 18.47
CA VAL A 48 24.56 5.56 17.53
C VAL A 48 25.76 6.44 17.81
N ALA A 49 25.53 7.65 18.30
CA ALA A 49 26.60 8.53 18.76
C ALA A 49 27.54 7.90 19.80
N ASP A 50 27.06 6.97 20.61
CA ASP A 50 27.85 6.32 21.65
C ASP A 50 28.85 5.30 21.09
N TYR A 51 28.69 4.97 19.80
CA TYR A 51 29.50 3.97 19.11
C TYR A 51 30.50 4.50 18.14
N ASP A 52 30.21 5.62 17.62
CA ASP A 52 30.77 6.19 16.44
C ASP A 52 32.26 5.99 16.28
N THR A 53 32.96 6.70 17.00
CA THR A 53 34.44 6.75 16.92
C THR A 53 35.09 5.75 17.82
N LEU A 54 34.44 5.46 18.91
CA LEU A 54 35.01 4.59 19.94
C LEU A 54 35.20 3.15 19.42
N LEU A 55 34.20 2.66 18.71
CA LEU A 55 34.23 1.29 18.22
C LEU A 55 35.32 1.08 17.18
N PHE A 56 35.37 1.90 16.15
CA PHE A 56 36.24 1.70 15.02
C PHE A 56 37.66 2.20 15.25
N GLN A 57 37.80 3.37 15.82
CA GLN A 57 39.12 3.97 16.06
C GLN A 57 39.81 3.39 17.27
N THR A 58 39.10 3.26 18.37
CA THR A 58 39.72 2.84 19.63
C THR A 58 39.96 1.34 19.66
N SER A 59 39.05 0.53 19.13
CA SER A 59 39.24 -0.92 19.08
C SER A 59 40.35 -1.31 18.15
N MET A 60 40.49 -0.63 17.02
CA MET A 60 41.54 -0.90 16.05
C MET A 60 42.92 -0.42 16.52
N ALA A 61 42.95 0.75 17.15
CA ALA A 61 44.21 1.37 17.52
C ALA A 61 44.79 0.89 18.84
N ARG A 62 43.99 0.40 19.77
CA ARG A 62 44.39 0.20 21.17
C ARG A 62 44.14 -1.18 21.74
N GLY A 63 43.48 -2.06 21.01
CA GLY A 63 43.08 -3.37 21.55
C GLY A 63 42.34 -3.15 22.87
N VAL A 64 41.12 -2.69 22.83
CA VAL A 64 40.34 -2.38 24.04
C VAL A 64 40.40 -3.56 24.99
N SER A 65 40.92 -3.31 26.18
CA SER A 65 41.16 -4.36 27.14
C SER A 65 39.85 -5.01 27.55
N ALA A 66 39.83 -6.31 27.55
CA ALA A 66 38.72 -7.12 28.03
C ALA A 66 38.34 -6.84 29.50
N GLN A 67 39.13 -6.05 30.23
CA GLN A 67 38.91 -5.75 31.65
C GLN A 67 37.69 -4.87 31.91
N GLU A 68 37.26 -4.10 30.95
CA GLU A 68 36.04 -3.29 31.14
C GLU A 68 34.77 -4.00 30.71
N GLY A 69 34.90 -5.18 30.10
CA GLY A 69 33.77 -6.08 29.75
C GLY A 69 32.66 -5.46 28.88
N LYS A 70 32.92 -4.30 28.30
CA LYS A 70 31.87 -3.46 27.71
C LYS A 70 32.12 -3.04 26.29
N ALA A 71 33.34 -3.14 25.79
CA ALA A 71 33.64 -2.80 24.41
C ALA A 71 33.84 -4.07 23.58
N PRO A 72 33.28 -4.14 22.38
CA PRO A 72 33.53 -5.28 21.49
C PRO A 72 34.99 -5.30 21.09
N MET A 73 35.54 -6.49 21.09
CA MET A 73 36.88 -6.70 20.58
C MET A 73 36.86 -6.68 19.06
N LEU A 74 37.62 -5.79 18.45
CA LEU A 74 37.79 -5.81 17.02
C LEU A 74 38.60 -7.02 16.60
N ILE A 75 38.04 -7.85 15.76
CA ILE A 75 38.78 -8.91 15.09
C ILE A 75 39.51 -8.29 13.91
N SER A 76 40.79 -8.59 13.77
CA SER A 76 41.59 -8.15 12.63
C SER A 76 40.89 -8.43 11.30
N TYR A 77 40.74 -7.42 10.49
CA TYR A 77 40.18 -7.54 9.15
C TYR A 77 41.28 -7.39 8.11
N PRO A 78 41.84 -8.48 7.59
CA PRO A 78 42.84 -8.42 6.54
C PRO A 78 42.26 -7.87 5.27
N LYS A 79 43.07 -7.13 4.54
CA LYS A 79 42.74 -6.67 3.19
C LYS A 79 42.41 -7.88 2.29
N ASN A 80 41.38 -7.77 1.46
CA ASN A 80 40.90 -8.84 0.59
C ASN A 80 40.38 -10.10 1.32
N THR A 81 39.86 -9.94 2.52
CA THR A 81 39.19 -11.03 3.22
C THR A 81 37.97 -11.52 2.45
N GLU A 82 37.77 -12.82 2.40
CA GLU A 82 36.61 -13.42 1.78
C GLU A 82 35.30 -12.96 2.46
N PRO A 83 34.17 -12.87 1.71
CA PRO A 83 32.87 -12.54 2.29
C PRO A 83 32.53 -13.43 3.48
N GLY A 84 31.83 -12.88 4.47
CA GLY A 84 31.45 -13.58 5.68
C GLY A 84 32.50 -13.57 6.80
N GLN A 85 33.71 -13.07 6.55
CA GLN A 85 34.70 -12.95 7.60
C GLN A 85 34.42 -11.71 8.46
N PHE A 86 34.51 -11.89 9.78
CA PHE A 86 34.11 -10.88 10.74
C PHE A 86 35.15 -9.79 10.91
N MET A 87 34.67 -8.60 11.19
CA MET A 87 35.48 -7.44 11.43
C MET A 87 35.56 -7.08 12.90
N PHE A 88 34.45 -7.23 13.60
CA PHE A 88 34.39 -7.06 15.05
C PHE A 88 33.15 -7.77 15.61
N THR A 89 33.11 -7.90 16.93
CA THR A 89 32.00 -8.52 17.63
C THR A 89 31.33 -7.55 18.58
N ARG A 90 30.04 -7.73 18.71
CA ARG A 90 29.24 -7.17 19.79
C ARG A 90 28.60 -8.27 20.59
N PRO A 91 28.17 -8.03 21.82
CA PRO A 91 27.41 -9.03 22.54
C PRO A 91 26.25 -9.55 21.69
N GLY A 92 26.36 -10.82 21.31
CA GLY A 92 25.36 -11.54 20.56
C GLY A 92 25.37 -11.43 19.04
N ARG A 93 26.03 -10.42 18.43
CA ARG A 93 26.00 -10.23 16.97
C ARG A 93 27.32 -9.77 16.40
N TYR A 94 27.59 -10.24 15.18
CA TYR A 94 28.77 -9.86 14.43
C TYR A 94 28.43 -8.96 13.26
N LEU A 95 29.39 -8.18 12.83
CA LEU A 95 29.32 -7.49 11.56
C LEU A 95 29.72 -8.46 10.44
N TYR A 96 28.80 -8.71 9.52
CA TYR A 96 29.05 -9.52 8.33
C TYR A 96 29.45 -8.60 7.16
N ARG A 97 30.44 -9.03 6.38
CA ARG A 97 30.79 -8.36 5.12
C ARG A 97 30.11 -9.05 3.94
N PRO A 98 29.05 -8.47 3.36
CA PRO A 98 28.43 -9.02 2.16
C PRO A 98 29.42 -9.10 0.98
N SER A 99 29.26 -10.08 0.12
CA SER A 99 30.13 -10.28 -1.05
C SER A 99 30.15 -9.07 -2.00
N SER A 100 29.06 -8.32 -2.09
CA SER A 100 28.97 -7.07 -2.86
C SER A 100 29.78 -5.91 -2.26
N MET A 101 30.17 -6.02 -0.98
CA MET A 101 30.97 -4.97 -0.31
C MET A 101 32.45 -5.38 -0.24
N ASN A 102 32.99 -5.90 -1.33
CA ASN A 102 34.37 -6.37 -1.40
C ASN A 102 35.38 -5.21 -1.49
N CYS A 103 35.60 -4.54 -0.36
CA CYS A 103 36.56 -3.45 -0.22
C CYS A 103 37.25 -3.50 1.15
N ASP A 104 38.32 -2.72 1.31
CA ASP A 104 39.01 -2.58 2.60
C ASP A 104 38.28 -1.55 3.46
N PHE A 105 37.56 -1.99 4.48
CA PHE A 105 36.78 -1.16 5.40
C PHE A 105 37.65 -0.30 6.32
N THR A 106 38.93 -0.58 6.43
CA THR A 106 39.88 0.25 7.21
C THR A 106 40.41 1.44 6.42
N ASN A 107 40.21 1.43 5.08
CA ASN A 107 40.64 2.49 4.21
C ASN A 107 39.50 3.51 3.99
N SER A 108 39.70 4.72 4.46
CA SER A 108 38.70 5.82 4.32
C SER A 108 38.37 6.20 2.88
N ASN A 109 39.19 5.79 1.90
CA ASN A 109 38.91 6.00 0.48
C ASN A 109 38.11 4.86 -0.16
N SER A 110 37.90 3.75 0.53
CA SER A 110 37.02 2.69 0.03
C SER A 110 35.57 3.20 -0.08
N GLN A 111 34.79 2.60 -0.95
CA GLN A 111 33.36 2.91 -1.09
C GLN A 111 32.65 2.77 0.27
N TRP A 112 32.91 1.69 0.97
CA TRP A 112 32.39 1.40 2.30
C TRP A 112 33.57 1.33 3.29
N CYS A 113 33.46 2.03 4.41
CA CYS A 113 34.50 2.00 5.43
C CYS A 113 33.92 2.29 6.83
N PHE A 114 34.65 1.93 7.87
CA PHE A 114 34.23 2.12 9.25
C PHE A 114 34.01 3.58 9.63
N GLU A 115 34.80 4.51 9.10
CA GLU A 115 34.61 5.94 9.34
C GLU A 115 33.26 6.46 8.85
N ARG A 116 32.69 5.80 7.86
CA ARG A 116 31.36 6.08 7.31
C ARG A 116 30.40 4.94 7.60
N SER A 117 30.28 4.63 8.89
CA SER A 117 29.30 3.65 9.36
C SER A 117 28.76 4.04 10.74
N LYS A 118 27.56 3.62 11.02
CA LYS A 118 26.89 3.67 12.32
C LYS A 118 26.08 2.40 12.54
N GLU A 119 25.91 2.03 13.80
CA GLU A 119 25.18 0.83 14.14
C GLU A 119 24.22 1.02 15.32
N SER A 120 23.19 0.19 15.33
CA SER A 120 22.30 -0.04 16.45
C SER A 120 22.43 -1.50 16.94
N GLU A 121 21.49 -2.00 17.70
CA GLU A 121 21.56 -3.39 18.19
C GLU A 121 21.52 -4.41 17.05
N HIS A 122 20.64 -4.19 16.05
CA HIS A 122 20.37 -5.17 14.99
C HIS A 122 20.86 -4.74 13.62
N PHE A 123 21.22 -3.48 13.44
CA PHE A 123 21.56 -2.91 12.14
C PHE A 123 22.90 -2.22 12.14
N VAL A 124 23.50 -2.12 10.96
CA VAL A 124 24.61 -1.24 10.67
C VAL A 124 24.31 -0.52 9.35
N VAL A 125 24.50 0.80 9.32
CA VAL A 125 24.43 1.60 8.10
C VAL A 125 25.82 2.05 7.69
N PHE A 126 26.18 1.77 6.44
CA PHE A 126 27.33 2.32 5.74
C PHE A 126 26.88 3.34 4.73
N TRP A 127 27.69 4.36 4.46
CA TRP A 127 27.39 5.35 3.44
C TRP A 127 28.58 5.74 2.60
N GLU A 128 28.32 6.10 1.36
CA GLU A 128 29.32 6.59 0.44
C GLU A 128 29.83 7.97 0.82
N LYS A 129 31.03 8.33 0.35
CA LYS A 129 31.62 9.63 0.59
C LYS A 129 30.75 10.75 0.00
N GLY A 130 30.53 11.80 0.81
CA GLY A 130 29.78 12.99 0.40
C GLY A 130 28.25 12.90 0.65
N VAL A 131 27.74 11.77 1.09
CA VAL A 131 26.33 11.66 1.48
C VAL A 131 26.08 12.38 2.81
N ASN A 132 25.05 13.20 2.84
CA ASN A 132 24.53 13.82 4.05
C ASN A 132 23.12 13.32 4.34
N PHE A 133 22.91 12.67 5.48
CA PHE A 133 21.62 12.16 5.90
C PHE A 133 21.60 11.96 7.42
N ASP A 134 20.43 11.76 8.01
CA ASP A 134 20.28 11.49 9.43
C ASP A 134 20.39 9.98 9.70
N GLN A 135 21.55 9.55 10.21
CA GLN A 135 21.82 8.15 10.52
C GLN A 135 21.01 7.66 11.73
N ASN A 136 20.67 8.55 12.66
CA ASN A 136 19.84 8.19 13.80
C ASN A 136 18.42 7.89 13.33
N TYR A 137 17.88 8.75 12.48
CA TYR A 137 16.55 8.56 11.90
C TYR A 137 16.38 7.18 11.26
N ILE A 138 17.31 6.77 10.38
CA ILE A 138 17.19 5.51 9.68
C ILE A 138 17.33 4.30 10.61
N LEU A 139 18.28 4.36 11.56
CA LEU A 139 18.49 3.27 12.53
C LEU A 139 17.29 3.10 13.48
N GLU A 140 16.71 4.19 13.95
CA GLU A 140 15.50 4.14 14.79
C GLU A 140 14.31 3.51 14.05
N ARG A 141 14.13 3.82 12.77
CA ARG A 141 13.06 3.22 11.96
C ARG A 141 13.30 1.73 11.72
N ALA A 142 14.53 1.37 11.45
CA ALA A 142 14.91 -0.02 11.24
C ALA A 142 14.71 -0.85 12.53
N GLU A 143 15.14 -0.33 13.69
CA GLU A 143 14.92 -1.00 14.98
C GLU A 143 13.43 -1.11 15.33
N ARG A 144 12.64 -0.11 15.01
CA ARG A 144 11.18 -0.20 15.16
C ARG A 144 10.58 -1.29 14.29
N ALA A 145 11.01 -1.38 13.04
CA ALA A 145 10.57 -2.45 12.13
C ALA A 145 10.99 -3.82 12.67
N TRP A 146 12.22 -3.96 13.17
CA TRP A 146 12.68 -5.17 13.83
C TRP A 146 11.74 -5.61 14.95
N ASP A 147 11.42 -4.70 15.87
CA ASP A 147 10.59 -5.03 17.03
C ASP A 147 9.19 -5.52 16.61
N VAL A 148 8.59 -4.85 15.62
CA VAL A 148 7.29 -5.28 15.07
C VAL A 148 7.40 -6.65 14.39
N TYR A 149 8.39 -6.85 13.53
CA TYR A 149 8.49 -8.05 12.69
C TYR A 149 8.88 -9.30 13.48
N VAL A 150 9.70 -9.16 14.51
CA VAL A 150 10.11 -10.28 15.36
C VAL A 150 9.11 -10.53 16.47
N ASN A 151 8.78 -9.49 17.26
CA ASN A 151 8.05 -9.67 18.51
C ASN A 151 6.53 -9.72 18.34
N GLN A 152 5.99 -9.19 17.22
CA GLN A 152 4.55 -9.20 16.98
C GLN A 152 4.14 -10.08 15.81
N LEU A 153 4.86 -9.96 14.69
CA LEU A 153 4.51 -10.68 13.46
C LEU A 153 5.23 -12.02 13.32
N GLY A 154 6.20 -12.30 14.17
CA GLY A 154 6.84 -13.61 14.24
C GLY A 154 7.56 -14.04 12.97
N PHE A 155 8.13 -13.12 12.17
CA PHE A 155 8.87 -13.49 10.96
C PHE A 155 10.09 -14.32 11.24
N LEU A 156 10.71 -14.14 12.39
CA LEU A 156 11.87 -14.93 12.83
C LEU A 156 11.65 -15.35 14.28
N THR A 157 12.28 -16.46 14.65
CA THR A 157 12.30 -16.94 16.03
C THR A 157 13.66 -16.62 16.65
N PRO A 158 13.76 -15.67 17.60
CA PRO A 158 15.03 -15.37 18.27
C PRO A 158 15.65 -16.61 18.90
N GLY A 159 16.95 -16.75 18.77
CA GLY A 159 17.70 -17.94 19.22
C GLY A 159 17.67 -19.12 18.24
N GLN A 160 16.95 -19.00 17.12
CA GLN A 160 16.85 -20.03 16.08
C GLN A 160 17.16 -19.50 14.67
N SER A 161 17.37 -18.20 14.51
CA SER A 161 17.66 -17.59 13.22
C SER A 161 19.17 -17.55 12.95
N LYS A 162 19.60 -18.23 11.90
CA LYS A 162 21.00 -18.25 11.49
C LYS A 162 21.55 -16.86 11.17
N GLY A 163 20.75 -16.05 10.46
CA GLY A 163 21.14 -14.71 10.06
C GLY A 163 21.11 -13.75 11.24
N THR A 164 19.94 -13.52 11.82
CA THR A 164 19.74 -12.43 12.77
C THR A 164 20.28 -12.69 14.17
N ASP A 165 20.45 -13.93 14.59
CA ASP A 165 21.07 -14.23 15.87
C ASP A 165 22.60 -14.02 15.84
N ASN A 166 23.21 -14.12 14.65
CA ASN A 166 24.63 -13.97 14.46
C ASN A 166 25.04 -12.60 13.91
N TYR A 167 24.27 -12.03 12.99
CA TYR A 167 24.70 -10.89 12.19
C TYR A 167 23.76 -9.70 12.31
N LYS A 168 24.32 -8.50 12.20
CA LYS A 168 23.56 -7.28 11.97
C LYS A 168 23.13 -7.19 10.52
N ILE A 169 21.93 -6.70 10.29
CA ILE A 169 21.46 -6.39 8.94
C ILE A 169 22.24 -5.18 8.43
N VAL A 170 22.71 -5.26 7.19
CA VAL A 170 23.58 -4.23 6.58
C VAL A 170 22.76 -3.30 5.70
N MET A 171 22.79 -2.02 6.02
CA MET A 171 22.17 -0.96 5.24
C MET A 171 23.25 -0.19 4.48
N ARG A 172 23.00 0.15 3.22
CA ARG A 172 23.91 0.91 2.37
C ARG A 172 23.23 2.17 1.87
N MET A 173 23.81 3.33 2.19
CA MET A 173 23.32 4.62 1.74
C MET A 173 24.22 5.11 0.58
N TYR A 174 23.65 5.14 -0.61
CA TYR A 174 24.33 5.55 -1.84
C TYR A 174 24.30 7.06 -2.00
N ASN A 175 25.38 7.62 -2.51
CA ASN A 175 25.45 9.02 -2.91
C ASN A 175 24.82 9.21 -4.31
N SER A 176 23.51 9.11 -4.38
CA SER A 176 22.75 9.27 -5.62
C SER A 176 21.61 10.25 -5.43
N GLY A 177 21.34 11.03 -6.47
CA GLY A 177 20.12 11.84 -6.56
C GLY A 177 18.90 11.02 -7.02
N ASP A 178 19.13 9.83 -7.57
CA ASP A 178 18.06 8.94 -8.00
C ASP A 178 17.40 8.23 -6.81
N TRP A 179 16.17 7.79 -7.02
CA TRP A 179 15.50 6.95 -6.06
C TRP A 179 16.14 5.57 -6.02
N ILE A 180 16.67 5.19 -4.86
CA ILE A 180 17.16 3.85 -4.56
C ILE A 180 16.51 3.40 -3.27
N ALA A 181 15.71 2.35 -3.35
CA ALA A 181 15.17 1.61 -2.22
C ALA A 181 15.06 0.15 -2.64
N SER A 182 15.75 -0.73 -1.97
CA SER A 182 15.63 -2.18 -2.17
C SER A 182 16.11 -2.94 -0.95
N GLY A 183 15.37 -3.97 -0.57
CA GLY A 183 15.69 -4.88 0.52
C GLY A 183 15.78 -6.31 0.03
N SER A 184 16.70 -7.08 0.58
CA SER A 184 16.88 -8.52 0.35
C SER A 184 17.93 -9.06 1.31
N GLY A 185 18.85 -9.88 0.83
CA GLY A 185 20.02 -10.35 1.55
C GLY A 185 21.08 -10.93 0.63
N GLU A 186 22.21 -11.30 1.22
CA GLU A 186 23.37 -11.80 0.50
C GLU A 186 23.97 -13.02 1.19
N ASP A 187 24.66 -13.83 0.39
CA ASP A 187 25.52 -14.96 0.80
C ASP A 187 24.78 -16.05 1.61
N LYS A 188 23.45 -16.11 1.52
CA LYS A 188 22.59 -16.95 2.37
C LYS A 188 22.94 -16.82 3.86
N ALA A 189 23.19 -15.61 4.30
CA ALA A 189 23.68 -15.31 5.64
C ALA A 189 23.12 -14.03 6.25
N VAL A 190 23.06 -12.93 5.52
CA VAL A 190 22.78 -11.59 6.08
C VAL A 190 21.74 -10.86 5.26
N GLY A 191 20.83 -10.16 5.96
CA GLY A 191 19.92 -9.21 5.32
C GLY A 191 20.66 -7.94 4.88
N THR A 192 20.32 -7.44 3.70
CA THR A 192 20.91 -6.21 3.14
C THR A 192 19.85 -5.31 2.57
N LEU A 193 20.00 -4.00 2.73
CA LEU A 193 19.15 -3.02 2.04
C LEU A 193 19.96 -1.84 1.49
N ASN A 194 19.49 -1.29 0.40
CA ASN A 194 20.09 -0.17 -0.32
C ASN A 194 19.13 1.01 -0.29
N LEU A 195 19.64 2.20 0.01
CA LEU A 195 18.84 3.41 0.09
C LEU A 195 19.61 4.59 -0.51
N SER A 196 18.88 5.60 -0.93
CA SER A 196 19.41 6.92 -1.28
C SER A 196 18.84 8.01 -0.39
N PRO A 197 19.43 9.21 -0.36
CA PRO A 197 18.90 10.35 0.37
C PRO A 197 17.45 10.72 -0.01
N SER A 198 17.03 10.46 -1.24
CA SER A 198 15.66 10.70 -1.69
C SER A 198 14.66 9.68 -1.16
N ALA A 199 15.10 8.47 -0.80
CA ALA A 199 14.23 7.36 -0.42
C ALA A 199 14.09 7.14 1.09
N TYR A 200 15.15 7.33 1.88
CA TYR A 200 15.16 6.91 3.30
C TYR A 200 14.15 7.64 4.20
N GLN A 201 13.78 8.89 3.86
CA GLN A 201 12.76 9.66 4.58
C GLN A 201 11.36 9.54 3.98
N ALA A 202 11.27 8.91 2.81
CA ALA A 202 10.01 8.82 2.11
C ALA A 202 8.94 8.17 2.97
N ARG A 203 7.72 8.68 2.86
CA ARG A 203 6.56 8.20 3.61
C ARG A 203 6.80 8.12 5.12
N GLY A 204 7.61 9.03 5.69
CA GLY A 204 7.86 9.13 7.13
C GLY A 204 8.49 7.88 7.75
N GLY A 205 9.25 7.12 6.97
CA GLY A 205 9.94 5.90 7.39
C GLY A 205 9.26 4.60 6.95
N HIS A 206 8.08 4.64 6.33
CA HIS A 206 7.44 3.45 5.77
C HIS A 206 8.33 2.76 4.73
N THR A 207 9.03 3.52 3.88
CA THR A 207 9.97 2.95 2.91
C THR A 207 11.08 2.16 3.59
N VAL A 208 11.68 2.67 4.67
CA VAL A 208 12.68 1.92 5.44
C VAL A 208 12.08 0.63 6.02
N ALA A 209 10.88 0.71 6.58
CA ALA A 209 10.19 -0.47 7.12
C ALA A 209 9.89 -1.50 6.02
N HIS A 210 9.41 -1.08 4.86
CA HIS A 210 9.19 -1.93 3.69
C HIS A 210 10.47 -2.68 3.29
N GLU A 211 11.60 -1.97 3.12
CA GLU A 211 12.87 -2.59 2.72
C GLU A 211 13.44 -3.51 3.81
N VAL A 212 13.26 -3.16 5.08
CA VAL A 212 13.56 -4.07 6.19
C VAL A 212 12.67 -5.32 6.10
N GLY A 213 11.40 -5.18 5.71
CA GLY A 213 10.49 -6.31 5.47
C GLY A 213 11.08 -7.34 4.51
N HIS A 214 11.61 -6.89 3.39
CA HIS A 214 12.28 -7.76 2.42
C HIS A 214 13.50 -8.47 3.00
N THR A 215 14.26 -7.85 3.90
CA THR A 215 15.37 -8.55 4.56
C THR A 215 14.87 -9.70 5.42
N PHE A 216 13.72 -9.54 6.08
CA PHE A 216 13.12 -10.61 6.88
C PHE A 216 12.56 -11.75 6.02
N GLN A 217 11.93 -11.41 4.90
CA GLN A 217 11.49 -12.40 3.92
C GLN A 217 12.67 -13.24 3.42
N TYR A 218 13.78 -12.60 3.05
CA TYR A 218 15.01 -13.29 2.67
C TYR A 218 15.57 -14.16 3.81
N LEU A 219 15.60 -13.66 5.03
CA LEU A 219 16.18 -14.38 6.16
C LEU A 219 15.34 -15.58 6.59
N THR A 220 14.03 -15.60 6.34
CA THR A 220 13.21 -16.81 6.52
C THR A 220 13.64 -17.93 5.58
N ASP A 221 14.04 -17.61 4.34
CA ASP A 221 14.60 -18.59 3.40
C ASP A 221 15.97 -19.12 3.88
N VAL A 222 16.82 -18.21 4.36
CA VAL A 222 18.12 -18.60 4.96
C VAL A 222 17.93 -19.58 6.10
N ASP A 223 16.96 -19.34 6.98
CA ASP A 223 16.67 -20.19 8.13
C ASP A 223 16.05 -21.53 7.69
N ASN A 224 15.17 -21.53 6.71
CA ASN A 224 14.62 -22.73 6.11
C ASN A 224 15.73 -23.61 5.51
N GLY A 225 16.64 -23.03 4.75
CA GLY A 225 17.79 -23.72 4.18
C GLY A 225 18.74 -24.31 5.24
N ALA A 226 18.98 -23.57 6.32
CA ALA A 226 19.79 -24.03 7.46
C ALA A 226 19.16 -25.25 8.16
N ASN A 227 17.84 -25.35 8.16
CA ASN A 227 17.07 -26.46 8.72
C ASN A 227 16.84 -27.61 7.72
N GLY A 228 17.50 -27.56 6.56
CA GLY A 228 17.39 -28.61 5.53
C GLY A 228 16.06 -28.55 4.75
N ARG A 229 15.31 -27.46 4.84
CA ARG A 229 14.08 -27.24 4.08
C ARG A 229 14.42 -26.45 2.81
N HIS A 230 13.70 -26.73 1.74
CA HIS A 230 13.73 -25.88 0.57
C HIS A 230 12.80 -24.70 0.85
N GLY A 231 13.36 -23.50 0.94
CA GLY A 231 12.61 -22.28 1.20
C GLY A 231 11.64 -21.94 0.07
N PHE A 232 10.95 -20.85 0.22
CA PHE A 232 9.97 -20.35 -0.73
C PHE A 232 10.65 -19.85 -2.02
N GLY A 233 9.90 -19.90 -3.12
CA GLY A 233 10.24 -19.19 -4.35
C GLY A 233 9.58 -17.81 -4.48
N TRP A 234 9.09 -17.21 -3.39
CA TRP A 234 8.30 -15.99 -3.39
C TRP A 234 9.19 -14.74 -3.43
N GLY A 235 9.76 -14.46 -4.54
CA GLY A 235 10.66 -13.32 -4.67
C GLY A 235 10.70 -12.81 -6.10
N PHE A 236 11.64 -11.95 -6.36
CA PHE A 236 12.02 -11.56 -7.73
C PHE A 236 12.68 -12.74 -8.45
N ALA A 237 12.01 -13.87 -8.51
CA ALA A 237 12.58 -15.03 -9.11
C ALA A 237 12.62 -14.88 -10.62
N ALA A 238 13.81 -15.02 -11.16
CA ALA A 238 14.03 -15.10 -12.59
C ALA A 238 13.45 -16.39 -13.21
N ASP A 239 12.98 -17.30 -12.37
CA ASP A 239 12.48 -18.62 -12.74
C ASP A 239 10.98 -18.65 -13.05
N GLY A 240 10.31 -17.50 -12.97
CA GLY A 240 8.86 -17.42 -13.28
C GLY A 240 7.96 -18.00 -12.20
N SER A 241 8.41 -18.09 -10.95
CA SER A 241 7.60 -18.61 -9.84
C SER A 241 6.40 -17.77 -9.44
N GLY A 242 6.18 -16.62 -10.08
CA GLY A 242 4.91 -15.90 -10.05
C GLY A 242 4.55 -15.14 -8.78
N ASP A 243 5.35 -15.25 -7.72
CA ASP A 243 4.94 -14.81 -6.40
C ASP A 243 5.49 -13.45 -5.98
N ASN A 244 6.02 -12.68 -6.93
CA ASN A 244 6.51 -11.33 -6.68
C ASN A 244 5.42 -10.40 -6.15
N CYS A 245 4.17 -10.63 -6.50
CA CYS A 245 3.05 -9.90 -5.91
C CYS A 245 3.11 -10.02 -4.39
N PHE A 246 3.22 -11.23 -3.85
CA PHE A 246 3.25 -11.45 -2.42
C PHE A 246 4.53 -10.95 -1.74
N TRP A 247 5.66 -10.95 -2.43
CA TRP A 247 6.90 -10.35 -1.94
C TRP A 247 6.75 -8.86 -1.63
N GLU A 248 6.28 -8.08 -2.57
CA GLU A 248 6.08 -6.64 -2.43
C GLU A 248 4.88 -6.30 -1.55
N ASP A 249 3.80 -7.02 -1.73
CA ASP A 249 2.55 -6.86 -1.03
C ASP A 249 2.71 -7.08 0.48
N CYS A 250 3.42 -8.14 0.86
CA CYS A 250 3.74 -8.43 2.23
C CYS A 250 4.70 -7.39 2.84
N ALA A 251 5.68 -6.87 2.08
CA ALA A 251 6.59 -5.84 2.57
C ALA A 251 5.84 -4.51 2.84
N ASN A 252 4.88 -4.15 1.98
CA ASN A 252 3.99 -3.02 2.24
C ASN A 252 3.11 -3.25 3.46
N TRP A 253 2.50 -4.44 3.59
CA TRP A 253 1.75 -4.80 4.79
C TRP A 253 2.61 -4.72 6.05
N GLN A 254 3.83 -5.26 6.04
CA GLN A 254 4.79 -5.15 7.13
C GLN A 254 5.06 -3.68 7.48
N GLY A 255 5.30 -2.83 6.49
CA GLY A 255 5.47 -1.39 6.66
C GLY A 255 4.26 -0.72 7.33
N TYR A 256 3.04 -1.12 6.96
CA TYR A 256 1.80 -0.62 7.59
C TYR A 256 1.57 -1.17 9.01
N LYS A 257 2.16 -2.29 9.37
CA LYS A 257 2.13 -2.72 10.79
C LYS A 257 3.04 -1.84 11.65
N VAL A 258 4.07 -1.25 11.06
CA VAL A 258 4.94 -0.25 11.72
C VAL A 258 4.30 1.14 11.73
N TYR A 259 3.56 1.51 10.66
CA TYR A 259 2.92 2.81 10.44
C TYR A 259 1.44 2.65 10.04
N PRO A 260 0.57 2.20 10.96
CA PRO A 260 -0.81 1.82 10.61
C PRO A 260 -1.66 3.00 10.14
N GLU A 261 -1.35 4.21 10.55
CA GLU A 261 -2.02 5.43 10.11
C GLU A 261 -1.85 5.71 8.61
N ARG A 262 -0.85 5.08 7.97
CA ARG A 262 -0.58 5.27 6.55
C ARG A 262 -1.35 4.33 5.63
N GLN A 263 -1.79 3.20 6.12
CA GLN A 263 -2.40 2.14 5.30
C GLN A 263 -3.59 2.63 4.44
N PHE A 264 -4.32 3.64 4.93
CA PHE A 264 -5.47 4.21 4.24
C PHE A 264 -5.28 5.69 3.84
N SER A 265 -4.17 6.29 4.24
CA SER A 265 -3.83 7.67 3.91
C SER A 265 -2.74 7.80 2.85
N ASP A 266 -1.98 6.75 2.58
CA ASP A 266 -1.10 6.68 1.41
C ASP A 266 -1.96 6.48 0.16
N GLY A 267 -2.50 7.58 -0.36
CA GLY A 267 -3.48 7.60 -1.43
C GLY A 267 -3.05 6.80 -2.66
N GLU A 268 -1.78 6.83 -2.99
CA GLU A 268 -1.24 6.10 -4.14
C GLU A 268 -1.55 4.60 -4.08
N TYR A 269 -1.25 3.94 -2.96
CA TYR A 269 -1.45 2.47 -2.85
C TYR A 269 -2.90 2.10 -2.59
N PHE A 270 -3.61 2.86 -1.76
CA PHE A 270 -5.02 2.58 -1.54
C PHE A 270 -5.83 2.72 -2.83
N GLU A 271 -5.57 3.74 -3.61
CA GLU A 271 -6.25 3.93 -4.89
C GLU A 271 -5.87 2.89 -5.93
N ALA A 272 -4.59 2.50 -5.96
CA ALA A 272 -4.15 1.40 -6.81
C ALA A 272 -4.90 0.10 -6.44
N TYR A 273 -5.05 -0.18 -5.14
CA TYR A 273 -5.86 -1.31 -4.67
C TYR A 273 -7.32 -1.20 -5.15
N MET A 274 -7.94 -0.05 -4.98
CA MET A 274 -9.32 0.14 -5.45
C MET A 274 -9.46 -0.08 -6.96
N ARG A 275 -8.43 0.19 -7.75
CA ARG A 275 -8.45 -0.11 -9.19
C ARG A 275 -8.22 -1.59 -9.51
N THR A 276 -7.43 -2.29 -8.72
CA THR A 276 -6.93 -3.65 -9.01
C THR A 276 -7.58 -4.75 -8.18
N CYS A 277 -8.45 -4.45 -7.22
CA CYS A 277 -9.07 -5.44 -6.34
C CYS A 277 -9.89 -6.54 -7.05
N HIS A 278 -10.21 -6.37 -8.33
CA HIS A 278 -10.84 -7.37 -9.17
C HIS A 278 -9.87 -8.34 -9.84
N LEU A 279 -8.57 -8.05 -9.82
CA LEU A 279 -7.55 -8.90 -10.41
C LEU A 279 -7.29 -10.14 -9.55
N ASN A 280 -6.54 -11.10 -10.10
CA ASN A 280 -6.08 -12.28 -9.38
C ASN A 280 -5.36 -11.87 -8.08
N LEU A 281 -5.56 -12.61 -7.01
CA LEU A 281 -4.95 -12.33 -5.72
C LEU A 281 -3.42 -12.15 -5.79
N LEU A 282 -2.78 -12.84 -6.72
CA LEU A 282 -1.32 -12.80 -6.95
C LEU A 282 -0.94 -12.07 -8.25
N HIS A 283 -1.80 -11.19 -8.75
CA HIS A 283 -1.57 -10.47 -10.01
C HIS A 283 -0.41 -9.47 -9.87
N GLU A 284 0.46 -9.42 -10.88
CA GLU A 284 1.65 -8.55 -10.90
C GLU A 284 1.32 -7.05 -10.78
N ASP A 285 0.20 -6.60 -11.32
CA ASP A 285 -0.24 -5.20 -11.23
C ASP A 285 -0.72 -4.81 -9.83
N ALA A 286 -1.02 -5.79 -9.00
CA ALA A 286 -1.46 -5.59 -7.62
C ALA A 286 -0.32 -5.70 -6.59
N ARG A 287 0.90 -6.00 -6.99
CA ARG A 287 2.03 -6.36 -6.11
C ARG A 287 2.37 -5.38 -4.99
N TYR A 288 2.08 -4.11 -5.15
CA TYR A 288 2.34 -3.10 -4.11
C TYR A 288 1.11 -2.69 -3.31
N ASN A 289 -0.07 -3.14 -3.70
CA ASN A 289 -1.30 -2.56 -3.18
C ASN A 289 -2.33 -3.56 -2.65
N ASN A 290 -2.15 -4.86 -2.86
CA ASN A 290 -3.11 -5.90 -2.45
C ASN A 290 -2.87 -6.41 -1.01
N CYS A 291 -2.40 -5.57 -0.10
CA CYS A 291 -1.95 -5.99 1.24
C CYS A 291 -3.06 -6.17 2.28
N TYR A 292 -4.28 -5.76 2.00
CA TYR A 292 -5.34 -5.62 3.00
C TYR A 292 -5.91 -6.95 3.51
N TYR A 293 -5.92 -7.99 2.69
CA TYR A 293 -6.42 -9.31 3.10
C TYR A 293 -5.53 -9.98 4.17
N GLN A 294 -4.26 -9.59 4.25
CA GLN A 294 -3.33 -10.14 5.25
C GLN A 294 -3.74 -9.77 6.68
N ASP A 295 -4.34 -8.59 6.88
CA ASP A 295 -4.90 -8.20 8.18
C ASP A 295 -6.05 -9.10 8.60
N TYR A 296 -6.92 -9.45 7.66
CA TYR A 296 -8.03 -10.35 7.92
C TYR A 296 -7.55 -11.78 8.25
N LEU A 297 -6.57 -12.29 7.50
CA LEU A 297 -5.97 -13.59 7.80
C LEU A 297 -5.32 -13.61 9.20
N CYS A 298 -4.64 -12.54 9.59
CA CYS A 298 -4.10 -12.41 10.94
C CYS A 298 -5.18 -12.33 12.01
N GLN A 299 -6.31 -11.68 11.74
CA GLN A 299 -7.46 -11.67 12.64
C GLN A 299 -8.02 -13.08 12.88
N LEU A 300 -8.07 -13.92 11.83
CA LEU A 300 -8.59 -15.27 11.94
C LEU A 300 -7.61 -16.27 12.58
N TYR A 301 -6.32 -16.16 12.22
CA TYR A 301 -5.35 -17.23 12.48
C TYR A 301 -4.22 -16.85 13.44
N GLY A 302 -4.26 -15.63 13.98
CA GLY A 302 -3.25 -15.10 14.89
C GLY A 302 -2.38 -14.02 14.25
N GLN A 303 -1.95 -13.08 15.07
CA GLN A 303 -1.18 -11.91 14.65
C GLN A 303 0.13 -12.29 13.92
N ASP A 304 0.70 -13.44 14.27
CA ASP A 304 1.94 -13.96 13.67
C ASP A 304 1.71 -14.83 12.43
N PHE A 305 0.47 -14.94 11.95
CA PHE A 305 0.13 -15.87 10.89
C PHE A 305 0.94 -15.64 9.60
N ILE A 306 1.09 -14.41 9.17
CA ILE A 306 1.86 -14.09 7.95
C ILE A 306 3.35 -14.40 8.15
N GLY A 307 3.92 -14.06 9.31
CA GLY A 307 5.30 -14.45 9.63
C GLY A 307 5.50 -15.97 9.64
N ARG A 308 4.51 -16.70 10.19
CA ARG A 308 4.50 -18.16 10.16
C ARG A 308 4.37 -18.71 8.74
N LEU A 309 3.54 -18.09 7.90
CA LEU A 309 3.40 -18.45 6.49
C LEU A 309 4.76 -18.42 5.77
N TRP A 310 5.55 -17.38 5.97
CA TRP A 310 6.90 -17.28 5.43
C TRP A 310 7.83 -18.34 6.01
N ARG A 311 7.85 -18.53 7.33
CA ARG A 311 8.74 -19.51 8.00
C ARG A 311 8.42 -20.96 7.65
N GLU A 312 7.15 -21.26 7.38
CA GLU A 312 6.67 -22.63 7.18
C GLU A 312 6.32 -22.96 5.72
N SER A 313 6.56 -22.03 4.79
CA SER A 313 6.38 -22.26 3.35
C SER A 313 7.31 -23.36 2.82
N ASN A 314 6.88 -24.03 1.79
CA ASN A 314 7.65 -25.05 1.09
C ASN A 314 7.65 -24.76 -0.41
N PHE A 315 8.83 -24.83 -1.05
CA PHE A 315 8.89 -24.78 -2.51
C PHE A 315 8.26 -26.06 -3.11
N PRO A 316 7.46 -26.03 -4.15
CA PRO A 316 7.09 -24.85 -4.99
C PRO A 316 5.71 -24.27 -4.67
N GLU A 317 5.24 -24.34 -3.43
CA GLU A 317 3.95 -23.74 -3.05
C GLU A 317 3.91 -22.26 -3.38
N ASP A 318 2.74 -21.80 -3.85
CA ASP A 318 2.40 -20.38 -3.81
C ASP A 318 1.77 -19.99 -2.46
N PRO A 319 1.57 -18.70 -2.18
CA PRO A 319 0.95 -18.27 -0.93
C PRO A 319 -0.43 -18.88 -0.68
N VAL A 320 -1.25 -19.09 -1.72
CA VAL A 320 -2.59 -19.70 -1.58
C VAL A 320 -2.48 -21.16 -1.14
N ASP A 321 -1.59 -21.94 -1.76
CA ASP A 321 -1.37 -23.32 -1.37
C ASP A 321 -0.78 -23.43 0.04
N ALA A 322 0.15 -22.55 0.39
CA ALA A 322 0.75 -22.53 1.72
C ALA A 322 -0.28 -22.17 2.82
N ILE A 323 -1.14 -21.17 2.59
CA ILE A 323 -2.23 -20.82 3.52
C ILE A 323 -3.17 -22.01 3.71
N ARG A 324 -3.59 -22.62 2.61
CA ARG A 324 -4.50 -23.79 2.65
C ARG A 324 -3.89 -24.95 3.42
N ARG A 325 -2.65 -25.29 3.17
CA ARG A 325 -1.94 -26.35 3.88
C ARG A 325 -1.82 -26.06 5.37
N LEU A 326 -1.36 -24.86 5.73
CA LEU A 326 -1.13 -24.50 7.13
C LEU A 326 -2.42 -24.46 7.96
N GLN A 327 -3.55 -24.14 7.33
CA GLN A 327 -4.84 -24.09 8.00
C GLN A 327 -5.72 -25.31 7.75
N GLY A 328 -5.23 -26.31 7.00
CA GLY A 328 -6.01 -27.50 6.66
C GLY A 328 -7.26 -27.21 5.82
N LEU A 329 -7.24 -26.13 5.02
CA LEU A 329 -8.40 -25.69 4.26
C LEU A 329 -8.54 -26.45 2.95
N SER A 330 -9.74 -26.96 2.71
CA SER A 330 -10.09 -27.34 1.34
C SER A 330 -10.09 -26.07 0.45
N ARG A 331 -10.12 -26.25 -0.86
CA ARG A 331 -10.27 -25.13 -1.79
C ARG A 331 -11.58 -24.36 -1.51
N ASP A 332 -12.66 -25.09 -1.23
CA ASP A 332 -13.96 -24.47 -0.93
C ASP A 332 -13.94 -23.65 0.36
N ASP A 333 -13.28 -24.15 1.41
CA ASP A 333 -13.12 -23.41 2.65
C ASP A 333 -12.24 -22.18 2.49
N PHE A 334 -11.18 -22.27 1.70
CA PHE A 334 -10.38 -21.09 1.36
C PHE A 334 -11.20 -20.04 0.60
N SER A 335 -12.04 -20.47 -0.34
CA SER A 335 -12.95 -19.55 -1.05
C SER A 335 -13.96 -18.87 -0.12
N LYS A 336 -14.42 -19.58 0.93
CA LYS A 336 -15.27 -18.98 1.98
C LYS A 336 -14.50 -17.93 2.77
N VAL A 337 -13.29 -18.24 3.20
CA VAL A 337 -12.42 -17.31 3.95
C VAL A 337 -12.15 -16.04 3.16
N MET A 338 -11.82 -16.17 1.86
CA MET A 338 -11.55 -15.00 1.02
C MET A 338 -12.81 -14.18 0.74
N TYR A 339 -13.94 -14.83 0.50
CA TYR A 339 -15.20 -14.12 0.37
C TYR A 339 -15.56 -13.34 1.63
N ASP A 340 -15.41 -13.96 2.78
CA ASP A 340 -15.67 -13.33 4.07
C ASP A 340 -14.76 -12.13 4.32
N CYS A 341 -13.47 -12.26 3.99
CA CYS A 341 -12.53 -11.16 3.96
C CYS A 341 -13.05 -9.96 3.15
N PHE A 342 -13.50 -10.20 1.92
CA PHE A 342 -13.96 -9.13 1.04
C PHE A 342 -15.33 -8.57 1.44
N ALA A 343 -16.18 -9.38 2.06
CA ALA A 343 -17.41 -8.91 2.68
C ALA A 343 -17.09 -7.93 3.84
N HIS A 344 -16.07 -8.22 4.66
CA HIS A 344 -15.59 -7.31 5.71
C HIS A 344 -15.02 -6.01 5.16
N MET A 345 -14.44 -6.02 3.97
CA MET A 345 -13.92 -4.81 3.32
C MET A 345 -15.00 -3.83 2.84
N CYS A 346 -16.26 -4.22 2.77
CA CYS A 346 -17.35 -3.28 2.48
C CYS A 346 -17.36 -2.11 3.47
N THR A 347 -17.14 -2.42 4.73
CA THR A 347 -17.14 -1.48 5.85
C THR A 347 -15.79 -1.38 6.53
N TRP A 348 -14.77 -2.11 6.04
CA TRP A 348 -13.46 -2.27 6.66
C TRP A 348 -13.57 -2.81 8.09
N ASP A 349 -14.48 -3.75 8.29
CA ASP A 349 -14.75 -4.38 9.58
C ASP A 349 -13.66 -5.41 9.96
N ILE A 350 -12.43 -4.94 10.05
CA ILE A 350 -11.24 -5.69 10.45
C ILE A 350 -10.62 -4.95 11.62
N ASP A 351 -10.50 -5.61 12.77
CA ASP A 351 -10.22 -4.98 14.06
C ASP A 351 -9.01 -4.03 14.05
N VAL A 352 -7.91 -4.48 13.46
CA VAL A 352 -6.65 -3.73 13.46
C VAL A 352 -6.65 -2.52 12.52
N VAL A 353 -7.57 -2.44 11.56
CA VAL A 353 -7.62 -1.37 10.57
C VAL A 353 -8.89 -0.52 10.64
N ARG A 354 -9.96 -1.00 11.27
CA ARG A 354 -11.27 -0.32 11.34
C ARG A 354 -11.15 1.15 11.74
N GLY A 355 -10.29 1.47 12.71
CA GLY A 355 -10.09 2.83 13.18
C GLY A 355 -9.51 3.77 12.13
N TYR A 356 -8.64 3.28 11.27
CA TYR A 356 -7.96 4.03 10.22
C TYR A 356 -8.78 4.10 8.93
N ALA A 357 -9.66 3.15 8.70
CA ALA A 357 -10.40 2.97 7.47
C ALA A 357 -11.79 3.64 7.44
N LYS A 358 -12.24 4.27 8.53
CA LYS A 358 -13.60 4.83 8.65
C LYS A 358 -14.00 5.72 7.49
N HIS A 359 -13.10 6.56 7.02
CA HIS A 359 -13.33 7.49 5.90
C HIS A 359 -13.32 6.81 4.53
N ARG A 360 -13.03 5.50 4.48
CA ARG A 360 -12.98 4.71 3.24
C ARG A 360 -14.19 3.80 3.05
N VAL A 361 -15.12 3.79 4.00
CA VAL A 361 -16.36 3.03 3.85
C VAL A 361 -17.13 3.52 2.63
N GLY A 362 -17.38 2.62 1.68
CA GLY A 362 -18.04 2.93 0.41
C GLY A 362 -17.13 3.53 -0.68
N ALA A 363 -15.80 3.49 -0.49
CA ALA A 363 -14.84 3.96 -1.50
C ALA A 363 -14.68 2.99 -2.69
N HIS A 364 -15.38 1.85 -2.69
CA HIS A 364 -15.28 0.89 -3.80
C HIS A 364 -15.83 1.48 -5.09
N PRO A 365 -15.12 1.28 -6.20
CA PRO A 365 -15.47 1.90 -7.47
C PRO A 365 -16.69 1.28 -8.12
N LEU A 366 -17.36 2.06 -8.98
CA LEU A 366 -18.44 1.54 -9.82
C LEU A 366 -17.89 0.56 -10.85
N ARG A 367 -18.36 -0.66 -10.82
CA ARG A 367 -17.88 -1.76 -11.70
C ARG A 367 -18.91 -2.26 -12.69
N LEU A 368 -20.19 -2.05 -12.42
CA LEU A 368 -21.28 -2.58 -13.20
C LEU A 368 -21.77 -1.55 -14.24
N LYS A 369 -22.15 -2.04 -15.39
CA LYS A 369 -22.90 -1.32 -16.43
C LYS A 369 -24.23 -2.02 -16.67
N ALA A 370 -25.24 -1.26 -17.11
CA ALA A 370 -26.51 -1.82 -17.51
C ALA A 370 -26.37 -2.56 -18.86
N VAL A 371 -27.00 -3.71 -18.96
CA VAL A 371 -27.13 -4.51 -20.19
C VAL A 371 -28.58 -4.99 -20.32
N THR A 372 -29.07 -5.12 -21.55
CA THR A 372 -30.41 -5.66 -21.80
C THR A 372 -30.29 -7.12 -22.20
N VAL A 373 -31.00 -8.00 -21.52
CA VAL A 373 -31.07 -9.43 -21.81
C VAL A 373 -32.52 -9.85 -21.88
N GLU A 374 -32.96 -10.32 -23.05
CA GLU A 374 -34.35 -10.73 -23.29
C GLU A 374 -35.40 -9.66 -22.94
N GLY A 375 -35.03 -8.37 -23.12
CA GLY A 375 -35.88 -7.24 -22.78
C GLY A 375 -35.84 -6.78 -21.34
N GLU A 376 -35.14 -7.48 -20.46
CA GLU A 376 -34.97 -7.16 -19.04
C GLU A 376 -33.62 -6.45 -18.80
N GLU A 377 -33.58 -5.51 -17.84
CA GLU A 377 -32.37 -4.83 -17.41
C GLU A 377 -31.57 -5.71 -16.43
N TRP A 378 -30.31 -5.94 -16.78
CA TRP A 378 -29.32 -6.60 -15.96
C TRP A 378 -28.11 -5.69 -15.75
N TYR A 379 -27.29 -5.98 -14.76
CA TYR A 379 -26.05 -5.25 -14.45
C TYR A 379 -24.89 -6.23 -14.52
N GLN A 380 -23.83 -5.87 -15.24
CA GLN A 380 -22.71 -6.74 -15.56
C GLN A 380 -21.39 -5.94 -15.49
N PRO A 381 -20.28 -6.48 -14.93
CA PRO A 381 -19.00 -5.82 -15.02
C PRO A 381 -18.51 -5.76 -16.47
N SER A 382 -17.79 -4.71 -16.84
CA SER A 382 -17.02 -4.71 -18.09
C SER A 382 -15.85 -5.69 -17.98
N ALA A 383 -15.28 -6.11 -19.12
CA ALA A 383 -14.11 -6.99 -19.10
C ALA A 383 -12.94 -6.39 -18.30
N GLU A 384 -12.77 -5.08 -18.35
CA GLU A 384 -11.73 -4.35 -17.61
C GLU A 384 -11.84 -4.53 -16.10
N TYR A 385 -13.05 -4.74 -15.56
CA TYR A 385 -13.29 -4.85 -14.11
C TYR A 385 -13.90 -6.17 -13.70
N CYS A 386 -13.79 -7.16 -14.57
CA CYS A 386 -14.30 -8.48 -14.30
C CYS A 386 -13.45 -9.21 -13.26
N PRO A 387 -14.02 -9.77 -12.19
CA PRO A 387 -13.26 -10.51 -11.22
C PRO A 387 -12.46 -11.65 -11.83
N GLN A 388 -11.21 -11.77 -11.43
CA GLN A 388 -10.32 -12.90 -11.65
C GLN A 388 -10.31 -13.82 -10.40
N ASN A 389 -9.34 -14.72 -10.30
CA ASN A 389 -9.22 -15.65 -9.16
C ASN A 389 -9.03 -14.92 -7.84
N TYR A 390 -10.02 -15.03 -6.95
CA TYR A 390 -10.07 -14.29 -5.68
C TYR A 390 -9.96 -12.76 -5.84
N GLY A 391 -10.24 -12.25 -7.03
CA GLY A 391 -10.58 -10.86 -7.26
C GLY A 391 -12.07 -10.64 -7.00
N TYR A 392 -12.48 -9.42 -6.68
CA TYR A 392 -13.85 -9.14 -6.27
C TYR A 392 -14.38 -7.79 -6.76
N ASN A 393 -15.69 -7.67 -6.76
CA ASN A 393 -16.44 -6.42 -6.91
C ASN A 393 -17.36 -6.21 -5.73
N ILE A 394 -17.37 -5.00 -5.18
CA ILE A 394 -18.33 -4.53 -4.19
C ILE A 394 -19.19 -3.45 -4.85
N THR A 395 -20.49 -3.68 -4.90
CA THR A 395 -21.46 -2.77 -5.52
C THR A 395 -22.42 -2.26 -4.46
N GLU A 396 -22.43 -0.96 -4.21
CA GLU A 396 -23.42 -0.36 -3.32
C GLU A 396 -24.78 -0.35 -3.99
N LEU A 397 -25.80 -0.74 -3.25
CA LEU A 397 -27.20 -0.77 -3.68
C LEU A 397 -27.96 0.37 -3.00
N LYS A 398 -28.91 0.95 -3.71
CA LYS A 398 -29.85 1.93 -3.11
C LYS A 398 -30.59 1.22 -2.00
N LEU A 399 -30.51 1.79 -0.80
CA LEU A 399 -31.16 1.21 0.36
C LEU A 399 -32.68 1.45 0.29
N PRO A 400 -33.51 0.39 0.19
CA PRO A 400 -34.96 0.53 0.26
C PRO A 400 -35.42 0.88 1.68
N VAL A 401 -36.69 1.26 1.78
CA VAL A 401 -37.32 1.48 3.09
C VAL A 401 -37.25 0.19 3.92
N ALA A 402 -37.00 0.35 5.21
CA ALA A 402 -36.98 -0.77 6.15
C ALA A 402 -38.24 -1.65 6.04
N GLY A 403 -38.07 -2.97 6.11
CA GLY A 403 -39.12 -3.94 5.92
C GLY A 403 -39.42 -4.29 4.44
N THR A 404 -38.83 -3.59 3.47
CA THR A 404 -38.93 -3.97 2.06
C THR A 404 -38.14 -5.25 1.81
N THR A 405 -38.75 -6.20 1.12
CA THR A 405 -38.03 -7.38 0.61
C THR A 405 -37.53 -7.07 -0.79
N LEU A 406 -36.23 -7.06 -0.97
CA LEU A 406 -35.57 -6.97 -2.26
C LEU A 406 -35.19 -8.37 -2.77
N LYS A 407 -34.98 -8.49 -4.09
CA LYS A 407 -34.49 -9.71 -4.71
C LYS A 407 -33.30 -9.40 -5.61
N ILE A 408 -32.29 -10.24 -5.53
CA ILE A 408 -31.11 -10.22 -6.42
C ILE A 408 -31.08 -11.56 -7.15
N ASP A 409 -31.27 -11.55 -8.44
CA ASP A 409 -31.00 -12.70 -9.31
C ASP A 409 -29.55 -12.61 -9.79
N PHE A 410 -28.80 -13.70 -9.73
CA PHE A 410 -27.39 -13.81 -10.11
C PHE A 410 -27.21 -14.87 -11.20
N GLU A 411 -26.35 -14.58 -12.15
CA GLU A 411 -25.93 -15.54 -13.17
C GLU A 411 -24.44 -15.37 -13.49
N GLY A 412 -23.65 -16.42 -13.26
CA GLY A 412 -22.27 -16.53 -13.69
C GLY A 412 -22.17 -16.90 -15.15
N LEU A 413 -21.42 -16.12 -15.91
CA LEU A 413 -21.36 -16.21 -17.37
C LEU A 413 -20.08 -16.97 -17.77
N VAL A 414 -20.19 -18.29 -17.94
CA VAL A 414 -19.05 -19.12 -18.33
C VAL A 414 -18.73 -18.92 -19.80
N ASN A 415 -17.47 -18.74 -20.15
CA ASN A 415 -16.98 -18.59 -21.52
C ASN A 415 -17.69 -17.48 -22.32
N GLN A 416 -17.96 -16.37 -21.64
CA GLN A 416 -18.65 -15.22 -22.25
C GLN A 416 -17.74 -14.49 -23.23
N SER A 417 -18.24 -14.25 -24.43
CA SER A 417 -17.52 -13.46 -25.43
C SER A 417 -17.18 -12.06 -24.92
N GLY A 418 -15.96 -11.60 -25.21
CA GLY A 418 -15.43 -10.31 -24.77
C GLY A 418 -14.73 -10.35 -23.42
N TYR A 419 -14.63 -11.52 -22.79
CA TYR A 419 -13.85 -11.73 -21.57
C TYR A 419 -12.72 -12.72 -21.81
N LYS A 420 -11.64 -12.61 -21.03
CA LYS A 420 -10.51 -13.54 -21.12
C LYS A 420 -10.93 -14.90 -20.54
N THR A 421 -10.84 -15.93 -21.35
CA THR A 421 -11.21 -17.30 -20.97
C THR A 421 -10.04 -18.23 -21.25
N VAL A 422 -9.58 -18.94 -20.21
CA VAL A 422 -8.48 -19.92 -20.26
C VAL A 422 -8.95 -21.26 -19.70
N TYR A 423 -9.68 -21.26 -18.59
CA TYR A 423 -10.11 -22.44 -17.85
C TYR A 423 -11.62 -22.41 -17.53
N ALA A 424 -12.45 -22.31 -18.56
CA ALA A 424 -13.90 -22.20 -18.41
C ALA A 424 -14.54 -23.33 -17.57
N ASP A 425 -13.94 -24.51 -17.57
CA ASP A 425 -14.39 -25.69 -16.79
C ASP A 425 -14.19 -25.48 -15.27
N ARG A 426 -13.34 -24.53 -14.87
CA ARG A 426 -13.06 -24.21 -13.47
C ARG A 426 -13.91 -23.06 -12.90
N ALA A 427 -14.91 -22.61 -13.67
CA ALA A 427 -15.75 -21.48 -13.30
C ALA A 427 -16.43 -21.64 -11.93
N GLY A 428 -16.37 -20.58 -11.14
CA GLY A 428 -17.02 -20.51 -9.83
C GLY A 428 -17.06 -19.10 -9.27
N TRP A 429 -18.02 -18.84 -8.41
CA TRP A 429 -18.25 -17.56 -7.77
C TRP A 429 -18.58 -17.74 -6.28
N ARG A 430 -18.41 -16.65 -5.51
CA ARG A 430 -19.05 -16.43 -4.22
C ARG A 430 -19.72 -15.07 -4.26
N TRP A 431 -20.93 -14.98 -3.76
CA TRP A 431 -21.70 -13.74 -3.80
C TRP A 431 -22.70 -13.66 -2.64
N GLY A 432 -23.06 -12.43 -2.23
CA GLY A 432 -23.98 -12.19 -1.12
C GLY A 432 -24.10 -10.72 -0.79
N LEU A 433 -24.91 -10.42 0.24
CA LEU A 433 -25.22 -9.06 0.66
C LEU A 433 -24.51 -8.70 1.97
N VAL A 434 -24.16 -7.43 2.11
CA VAL A 434 -23.59 -6.86 3.34
C VAL A 434 -24.36 -5.58 3.67
N THR A 435 -24.78 -5.45 4.92
CA THR A 435 -25.54 -4.29 5.41
C THR A 435 -24.79 -3.60 6.54
N LEU A 436 -24.56 -2.29 6.41
CA LEU A 436 -24.12 -1.44 7.53
C LEU A 436 -25.33 -0.96 8.29
N MET A 437 -25.31 -1.12 9.60
CA MET A 437 -26.36 -0.66 10.49
C MET A 437 -26.11 0.77 10.97
N ALA A 438 -27.14 1.46 11.43
CA ALA A 438 -27.05 2.84 11.91
C ALA A 438 -26.13 3.01 13.14
N ASP A 439 -25.98 1.95 13.94
CA ASP A 439 -25.06 1.90 15.08
C ASP A 439 -23.59 1.66 14.69
N GLY A 440 -23.32 1.47 13.40
CA GLY A 440 -21.99 1.20 12.86
C GLY A 440 -21.61 -0.28 12.83
N THR A 441 -22.47 -1.18 13.24
CA THR A 441 -22.23 -2.64 13.11
C THR A 441 -22.52 -3.10 11.68
N THR A 442 -21.88 -4.20 11.28
CA THR A 442 -22.05 -4.80 9.95
C THR A 442 -22.81 -6.12 10.08
N GLN A 443 -23.81 -6.33 9.23
CA GLN A 443 -24.50 -7.60 9.09
C GLN A 443 -24.12 -8.25 7.76
N TYR A 444 -23.74 -9.51 7.83
CA TYR A 444 -23.34 -10.32 6.68
C TYR A 444 -24.47 -11.27 6.33
N GLY A 445 -24.96 -11.18 5.10
CA GLY A 445 -25.94 -12.12 4.57
C GLY A 445 -25.30 -13.47 4.20
N ASP A 446 -26.14 -14.47 3.94
CA ASP A 446 -25.69 -15.80 3.56
C ASP A 446 -24.92 -15.76 2.23
N MET A 447 -23.68 -16.26 2.26
CA MET A 447 -22.85 -16.41 1.08
C MET A 447 -23.43 -17.48 0.15
N GLN A 448 -23.58 -17.16 -1.11
CA GLN A 448 -23.97 -18.07 -2.16
C GLN A 448 -22.76 -18.59 -2.95
N SER A 449 -22.84 -19.83 -3.41
CA SER A 449 -21.78 -20.48 -4.21
C SER A 449 -22.29 -21.06 -5.55
N ALA A 450 -23.58 -20.97 -5.79
CA ALA A 450 -24.16 -21.42 -7.05
C ALA A 450 -23.77 -20.53 -8.23
N LYS A 451 -23.63 -21.13 -9.41
CA LYS A 451 -23.37 -20.40 -10.66
C LYS A 451 -24.55 -19.53 -11.09
N SER A 452 -25.77 -19.85 -10.62
CA SER A 452 -26.96 -19.04 -10.79
C SER A 452 -27.88 -19.23 -9.59
N GLY A 453 -28.66 -18.22 -9.27
CA GLY A 453 -29.58 -18.28 -8.15
C GLY A 453 -30.18 -16.93 -7.81
N SER A 454 -30.91 -16.88 -6.71
CA SER A 454 -31.51 -15.66 -6.21
C SER A 454 -31.35 -15.54 -4.69
N ILE A 455 -31.19 -14.31 -4.22
CA ILE A 455 -31.29 -13.92 -2.82
C ILE A 455 -32.57 -13.09 -2.66
N GLU A 456 -33.40 -13.43 -1.70
CA GLU A 456 -34.43 -12.54 -1.15
C GLU A 456 -33.93 -12.01 0.20
N TYR A 457 -34.00 -10.69 0.38
CA TYR A 457 -33.48 -10.05 1.58
C TYR A 457 -34.44 -8.97 2.06
N THR A 458 -34.85 -9.05 3.31
CA THR A 458 -35.68 -8.03 3.94
C THR A 458 -34.76 -7.01 4.64
N VAL A 459 -34.88 -5.76 4.24
CA VAL A 459 -34.06 -4.67 4.75
C VAL A 459 -34.33 -4.47 6.25
N PRO A 460 -33.32 -4.55 7.13
CA PRO A 460 -33.48 -4.31 8.56
C PRO A 460 -33.94 -2.89 8.88
N ALA A 461 -34.58 -2.71 10.03
CA ALA A 461 -35.10 -1.40 10.46
C ALA A 461 -34.02 -0.32 10.57
N GLU A 462 -32.84 -0.70 11.07
CA GLU A 462 -31.73 0.20 11.33
C GLU A 462 -30.63 0.12 10.25
N ALA A 463 -30.96 -0.38 9.07
CA ALA A 463 -30.00 -0.39 7.95
C ALA A 463 -29.67 1.02 7.49
N SER A 464 -28.40 1.31 7.26
CA SER A 464 -27.91 2.60 6.75
C SER A 464 -27.32 2.52 5.36
N ARG A 465 -26.68 1.39 4.99
CA ARG A 465 -26.13 1.13 3.64
C ARG A 465 -26.19 -0.35 3.31
N LEU A 466 -26.20 -0.67 2.04
CA LEU A 466 -26.30 -2.04 1.53
C LEU A 466 -25.37 -2.26 0.35
N TRP A 467 -24.68 -3.39 0.31
CA TRP A 467 -23.78 -3.77 -0.77
C TRP A 467 -24.05 -5.21 -1.25
N LEU A 468 -23.80 -5.43 -2.53
CA LEU A 468 -23.60 -6.74 -3.11
C LEU A 468 -22.10 -6.97 -3.31
N VAL A 469 -21.60 -8.10 -2.80
CA VAL A 469 -20.23 -8.57 -3.00
C VAL A 469 -20.23 -9.74 -3.95
N VAL A 470 -19.36 -9.71 -4.97
CA VAL A 470 -19.17 -10.82 -5.90
C VAL A 470 -17.68 -11.08 -6.07
N MET A 471 -17.24 -12.28 -5.84
CA MET A 471 -15.85 -12.73 -5.97
C MET A 471 -15.73 -13.87 -6.98
N GLY A 472 -14.68 -13.84 -7.79
CA GLY A 472 -14.25 -14.98 -8.58
C GLY A 472 -13.68 -16.10 -7.71
N ALA A 473 -14.27 -17.28 -7.72
CA ALA A 473 -13.89 -18.40 -6.86
C ALA A 473 -13.78 -19.70 -7.65
N PRO A 474 -12.68 -19.91 -8.37
CA PRO A 474 -12.54 -21.06 -9.28
C PRO A 474 -12.66 -22.38 -8.53
N THR A 475 -13.18 -23.40 -9.23
CA THR A 475 -13.36 -24.76 -8.67
C THR A 475 -12.05 -25.52 -8.51
N GLN A 476 -10.99 -25.06 -9.15
CA GLN A 476 -9.62 -25.53 -8.98
C GLN A 476 -8.70 -24.32 -8.94
N TRP A 477 -7.67 -24.37 -8.09
CA TRP A 477 -6.60 -23.39 -8.08
C TRP A 477 -5.53 -23.80 -9.10
N TRP A 478 -4.86 -22.81 -9.67
CA TRP A 478 -3.65 -22.95 -10.46
C TRP A 478 -2.70 -21.81 -10.16
N HIS A 479 -1.42 -22.09 -10.29
CA HIS A 479 -0.41 -21.09 -10.07
C HIS A 479 -0.51 -19.97 -11.11
N HIS A 480 -0.47 -18.73 -10.63
CA HIS A 480 -0.47 -17.54 -11.50
C HIS A 480 0.89 -17.43 -12.21
N GLU A 481 0.88 -17.44 -13.53
CA GLU A 481 2.09 -17.19 -14.31
C GLU A 481 2.46 -15.73 -14.21
N TRP A 482 3.48 -15.45 -13.41
CA TRP A 482 4.03 -14.12 -13.37
C TRP A 482 5.15 -14.03 -14.39
N SER A 483 4.96 -13.18 -15.40
CA SER A 483 6.04 -12.76 -16.25
C SER A 483 6.57 -11.41 -15.75
N ARG A 484 7.83 -11.21 -15.88
CA ARG A 484 8.58 -10.02 -15.47
C ARG A 484 7.76 -8.72 -15.58
N TRP A 485 7.99 -7.79 -14.68
CA TRP A 485 7.66 -6.37 -14.74
C TRP A 485 7.10 -5.91 -16.10
N ALA A 486 5.79 -5.86 -16.26
CA ALA A 486 5.09 -5.29 -17.42
C ALA A 486 5.54 -5.77 -18.83
N ASP A 487 6.57 -6.59 -18.96
CA ASP A 487 7.11 -6.98 -20.28
C ASP A 487 6.25 -8.03 -20.99
N ALA A 488 5.49 -8.80 -20.23
CA ALA A 488 4.44 -9.66 -20.76
C ALA A 488 3.40 -9.97 -19.65
N PRO A 489 2.12 -9.63 -19.83
CA PRO A 489 1.08 -9.99 -18.88
C PRO A 489 0.96 -11.51 -18.77
N ALA A 490 0.58 -12.00 -17.60
CA ALA A 490 0.30 -13.40 -17.39
C ALA A 490 -0.69 -13.95 -18.44
N THR A 491 -0.41 -15.13 -18.95
CA THR A 491 -1.22 -15.74 -20.01
C THR A 491 -2.38 -16.56 -19.47
N ASN A 492 -2.29 -17.00 -18.22
CA ASN A 492 -3.22 -17.91 -17.57
C ASN A 492 -4.23 -17.27 -16.62
N ASP A 493 -4.40 -15.93 -16.69
CA ASP A 493 -5.50 -15.26 -16.00
C ASP A 493 -6.83 -15.61 -16.62
N GLU A 494 -7.80 -15.91 -15.77
CA GLU A 494 -9.18 -16.16 -16.14
C GLU A 494 -10.07 -15.05 -15.59
N GLN A 495 -11.00 -14.58 -16.38
CA GLN A 495 -12.05 -13.67 -15.94
C GLN A 495 -13.33 -14.44 -15.65
N TRP A 496 -13.98 -14.11 -14.55
CA TRP A 496 -15.22 -14.72 -14.09
C TRP A 496 -16.39 -13.75 -14.25
N PRO A 497 -16.86 -13.50 -15.49
CA PRO A 497 -17.96 -12.58 -15.72
C PRO A 497 -19.26 -13.09 -15.09
N TYR A 498 -20.06 -12.14 -14.68
CA TYR A 498 -21.37 -12.39 -14.10
C TYR A 498 -22.34 -11.27 -14.47
N ARG A 499 -23.63 -11.53 -14.28
CA ARG A 499 -24.65 -10.50 -14.32
C ARG A 499 -25.61 -10.64 -13.15
N VAL A 500 -26.21 -9.53 -12.74
CA VAL A 500 -27.21 -9.49 -11.68
C VAL A 500 -28.42 -8.69 -12.13
N ARG A 501 -29.59 -9.11 -11.70
CA ARG A 501 -30.83 -8.36 -11.84
C ARG A 501 -31.37 -8.06 -10.45
N THR A 502 -31.83 -6.84 -10.25
CA THR A 502 -32.31 -6.37 -8.94
C THR A 502 -33.80 -6.07 -8.99
N GLN A 503 -34.52 -6.39 -7.95
CA GLN A 503 -35.92 -6.02 -7.75
C GLN A 503 -36.03 -5.38 -6.36
N GLY A 504 -36.73 -4.25 -6.26
CA GLY A 504 -36.86 -3.49 -5.01
C GLY A 504 -35.62 -2.67 -4.65
N THR A 505 -34.56 -2.73 -5.44
CA THR A 505 -33.35 -1.93 -5.30
C THR A 505 -32.67 -1.77 -6.67
N SER A 506 -31.59 -0.98 -6.74
CA SER A 506 -30.71 -0.88 -7.91
C SER A 506 -29.31 -0.47 -7.46
N PRO A 507 -28.25 -0.65 -8.26
CA PRO A 507 -26.94 -0.07 -7.98
C PRO A 507 -27.02 1.45 -7.73
N VAL A 508 -26.26 1.95 -6.77
CA VAL A 508 -26.19 3.39 -6.45
C VAL A 508 -25.67 4.18 -7.65
N GLY A 509 -24.77 3.59 -8.42
CA GLY A 509 -24.28 4.14 -9.66
C GLY A 509 -23.79 3.04 -10.57
N LEU A 510 -23.64 3.36 -11.84
CA LEU A 510 -23.13 2.47 -12.86
C LEU A 510 -21.90 3.05 -13.51
N GLN A 511 -21.02 2.17 -13.94
CA GLN A 511 -19.91 2.57 -14.79
C GLN A 511 -20.48 3.14 -16.10
N HIS A 512 -19.96 4.28 -16.48
CA HIS A 512 -20.27 4.89 -17.75
C HIS A 512 -18.97 5.15 -18.51
N THR A 513 -18.88 4.66 -19.73
CA THR A 513 -17.81 5.04 -20.63
C THR A 513 -18.22 6.33 -21.32
N TYR A 514 -17.62 7.44 -20.93
CA TYR A 514 -17.88 8.70 -21.56
C TYR A 514 -17.22 8.75 -22.94
N THR A 515 -17.90 9.29 -23.86
CA THR A 515 -17.43 9.54 -25.22
C THR A 515 -17.47 11.05 -25.48
N ASP A 516 -16.96 11.52 -26.61
CA ASP A 516 -17.08 12.93 -26.98
C ASP A 516 -18.54 13.40 -27.02
N ALA A 517 -19.48 12.51 -27.28
CA ALA A 517 -20.91 12.80 -27.24
C ALA A 517 -21.45 13.08 -25.82
N ASP A 518 -20.73 12.66 -24.78
CA ASP A 518 -21.12 12.95 -23.40
C ASP A 518 -20.68 14.35 -22.93
N PHE A 519 -19.97 15.08 -23.78
CA PHE A 519 -19.57 16.48 -23.55
C PHE A 519 -20.25 17.45 -24.54
N PRO A 520 -21.55 17.30 -24.84
CA PRO A 520 -22.22 18.25 -25.70
C PRO A 520 -22.29 19.63 -25.04
N ALA A 521 -22.36 20.68 -25.86
CA ALA A 521 -22.37 22.06 -25.38
C ALA A 521 -23.58 22.40 -24.48
N ASP A 522 -24.62 21.58 -24.51
CA ASP A 522 -25.88 21.77 -23.80
C ASP A 522 -26.05 20.93 -22.52
N TYR A 523 -25.06 20.13 -22.12
CA TYR A 523 -25.22 19.43 -20.84
C TYR A 523 -25.30 20.45 -19.69
N GLN A 524 -26.25 20.18 -18.77
CA GLN A 524 -26.53 21.13 -17.69
C GLN A 524 -25.31 21.28 -16.77
N ARG A 525 -24.86 22.50 -16.65
CA ARG A 525 -23.92 22.91 -15.62
C ARG A 525 -24.69 23.06 -14.32
N HIS A 526 -24.21 22.42 -13.26
CA HIS A 526 -24.34 23.04 -11.96
C HIS A 526 -23.29 24.15 -11.93
N ASP A 527 -23.73 25.39 -11.86
CA ASP A 527 -22.86 26.56 -12.00
C ASP A 527 -21.90 26.79 -10.82
N THR A 528 -21.64 25.80 -10.02
CA THR A 528 -20.72 25.90 -8.88
C THR A 528 -19.29 25.81 -9.38
N THR A 529 -18.64 26.96 -9.48
CA THR A 529 -17.19 27.02 -9.62
C THR A 529 -16.57 27.07 -8.24
N ILE A 530 -15.75 26.07 -7.94
CA ILE A 530 -15.02 25.96 -6.68
C ILE A 530 -13.63 26.53 -6.93
N VAL A 531 -13.32 27.64 -6.25
CA VAL A 531 -12.02 28.31 -6.41
C VAL A 531 -11.04 27.80 -5.37
N VAL A 532 -9.84 27.43 -5.82
CA VAL A 532 -8.74 26.99 -4.99
C VAL A 532 -7.52 27.87 -5.24
N HIS A 533 -6.88 28.37 -4.19
CA HIS A 533 -5.68 29.18 -4.28
C HIS A 533 -4.44 28.36 -3.95
N ALA A 534 -3.42 28.46 -4.78
CA ALA A 534 -2.13 27.78 -4.62
C ALA A 534 -1.00 28.80 -4.75
N ASN A 535 -0.05 28.80 -3.83
CA ASN A 535 1.14 29.65 -3.86
C ASN A 535 2.37 28.82 -4.25
N LEU A 536 3.03 29.19 -5.32
CA LEU A 536 4.16 28.45 -5.88
C LEU A 536 5.39 29.34 -6.01
N ALA A 537 6.56 28.83 -5.56
CA ALA A 537 7.83 29.43 -5.89
C ALA A 537 8.24 29.06 -7.34
N ALA A 538 8.51 30.04 -8.17
CA ALA A 538 8.99 29.79 -9.54
C ALA A 538 10.37 29.16 -9.56
N SER A 539 10.63 28.32 -10.54
CA SER A 539 11.97 27.80 -10.83
C SER A 539 12.25 27.84 -12.32
N SER A 540 13.43 28.32 -12.68
CA SER A 540 13.89 28.34 -14.07
C SER A 540 14.47 27.01 -14.53
N THR A 541 14.87 26.13 -13.60
CA THR A 541 15.68 24.95 -13.89
C THR A 541 15.01 23.64 -13.47
N SER A 542 14.04 23.67 -12.55
CA SER A 542 13.42 22.47 -12.01
C SER A 542 11.88 22.57 -11.99
N TYR A 543 11.25 21.41 -11.95
CA TYR A 543 9.83 21.35 -11.60
C TYR A 543 9.66 21.82 -10.16
N SER A 544 8.61 22.61 -9.92
CA SER A 544 8.17 22.94 -8.59
C SER A 544 6.65 22.79 -8.49
N SER A 545 6.16 22.38 -7.36
CA SER A 545 4.74 22.13 -7.15
C SER A 545 4.34 22.38 -5.70
N VAL A 546 3.04 22.52 -5.52
CA VAL A 546 2.40 22.65 -4.21
C VAL A 546 1.14 21.79 -4.18
N ARG A 547 0.86 21.16 -3.05
CA ARG A 547 -0.39 20.43 -2.83
C ARG A 547 -1.43 21.34 -2.22
N VAL A 548 -2.64 21.26 -2.76
CA VAL A 548 -3.82 21.96 -2.28
C VAL A 548 -4.96 20.99 -2.09
N GLN A 549 -5.78 21.21 -1.08
CA GLN A 549 -6.95 20.40 -0.81
C GLN A 549 -8.13 20.91 -1.64
N TYR A 550 -8.85 20.00 -2.31
CA TYR A 550 -10.13 20.31 -2.95
C TYR A 550 -11.28 20.17 -1.94
N ASP A 551 -12.23 21.06 -2.04
CA ASP A 551 -13.42 21.06 -1.19
C ASP A 551 -14.39 19.95 -1.62
N MET A 552 -14.32 18.82 -0.92
CA MET A 552 -15.16 17.66 -1.19
C MET A 552 -16.64 17.92 -0.98
N ASP A 553 -16.99 18.75 0.01
CA ASP A 553 -18.38 19.02 0.31
C ASP A 553 -18.99 19.88 -0.80
N ALA A 554 -18.29 20.91 -1.25
CA ALA A 554 -18.71 21.73 -2.37
C ALA A 554 -18.82 20.95 -3.68
N ILE A 555 -17.87 20.03 -3.94
CA ILE A 555 -17.93 19.15 -5.13
C ILE A 555 -19.14 18.20 -5.02
N SER A 556 -19.37 17.61 -3.86
CA SER A 556 -20.47 16.69 -3.61
C SER A 556 -21.83 17.40 -3.81
N GLU A 557 -21.97 18.60 -3.26
CA GLU A 557 -23.17 19.43 -3.43
C GLU A 557 -23.42 19.76 -4.90
N ALA A 558 -22.38 20.20 -5.62
CA ALA A 558 -22.48 20.51 -7.05
C ALA A 558 -22.91 19.30 -7.90
N LEU A 559 -22.56 18.11 -7.50
CA LEU A 559 -22.90 16.85 -8.20
C LEU A 559 -24.21 16.23 -7.69
N GLY A 560 -24.78 16.74 -6.59
CA GLY A 560 -25.97 16.17 -5.95
C GLY A 560 -25.73 14.78 -5.34
N VAL A 561 -24.54 14.55 -4.79
CA VAL A 561 -24.11 13.27 -4.21
C VAL A 561 -23.62 13.47 -2.78
N THR A 562 -23.51 12.39 -2.02
CA THR A 562 -22.82 12.40 -0.73
C THR A 562 -21.29 12.35 -0.94
N THR A 563 -20.52 12.79 0.04
CA THR A 563 -19.05 12.68 0.03
C THR A 563 -18.58 11.25 -0.17
N SER A 564 -19.27 10.28 0.40
CA SER A 564 -19.00 8.85 0.21
C SER A 564 -19.23 8.40 -1.23
N GLN A 565 -20.33 8.85 -1.85
CA GLN A 565 -20.59 8.59 -3.27
C GLN A 565 -19.56 9.28 -4.17
N LEU A 566 -19.12 10.49 -3.80
CA LEU A 566 -18.08 11.19 -4.52
C LEU A 566 -16.77 10.41 -4.55
N HIS A 567 -16.34 9.83 -3.43
CA HIS A 567 -15.18 8.94 -3.41
C HIS A 567 -15.34 7.78 -4.38
N THR A 568 -16.49 7.12 -4.37
CA THR A 568 -16.76 6.00 -5.27
C THR A 568 -16.70 6.43 -6.74
N ILE A 569 -17.25 7.59 -7.07
CA ILE A 569 -17.21 8.16 -8.42
C ILE A 569 -15.76 8.42 -8.86
N MET A 570 -14.96 8.97 -7.98
CA MET A 570 -13.60 9.42 -8.31
C MET A 570 -12.62 8.25 -8.39
N VAL A 571 -12.67 7.30 -7.47
CA VAL A 571 -11.75 6.17 -7.41
C VAL A 571 -12.05 5.12 -8.48
N GLY A 572 -13.27 5.02 -8.92
CA GLY A 572 -13.73 3.98 -9.86
C GLY A 572 -13.45 4.21 -11.33
N SER A 573 -12.68 5.21 -11.71
CA SER A 573 -12.47 5.47 -13.13
C SER A 573 -11.05 5.18 -13.58
N ASN A 574 -10.97 4.42 -14.66
CA ASN A 574 -9.78 4.43 -15.48
C ASN A 574 -9.71 5.75 -16.22
N TYR A 575 -8.71 6.54 -15.89
CA TYR A 575 -8.19 7.60 -16.73
C TYR A 575 -9.17 8.51 -17.43
N ASN A 576 -10.41 8.39 -17.32
CA ASN A 576 -11.24 9.23 -18.09
C ASN A 576 -12.63 9.08 -17.75
N PRO A 577 -13.31 9.81 -17.89
CA PRO A 577 -14.02 10.93 -18.32
C PRO A 577 -14.90 11.53 -17.21
N ARG A 578 -14.66 11.07 -16.00
CA ARG A 578 -15.31 11.65 -14.81
C ARG A 578 -14.53 12.85 -14.31
N PHE A 579 -13.30 13.00 -14.82
CA PHE A 579 -12.42 14.10 -14.52
C PHE A 579 -11.75 14.59 -15.79
N ALA A 580 -12.05 15.83 -16.19
CA ALA A 580 -11.56 16.44 -17.41
C ALA A 580 -10.84 17.75 -17.14
N GLY A 581 -9.92 18.14 -18.02
CA GLY A 581 -9.43 19.50 -18.09
C GLY A 581 -10.43 20.39 -18.81
N ALA A 582 -10.54 21.65 -18.41
CA ALA A 582 -11.38 22.62 -19.10
C ALA A 582 -10.57 23.82 -19.56
N ASN A 583 -10.84 24.27 -20.78
CA ASN A 583 -10.33 25.53 -21.32
C ASN A 583 -11.01 26.74 -20.66
N PRO A 584 -10.44 27.94 -20.75
CA PRO A 584 -11.09 29.16 -20.25
C PRO A 584 -12.50 29.41 -20.81
N SER A 585 -12.74 28.93 -22.03
CA SER A 585 -14.09 28.98 -22.65
C SER A 585 -15.11 28.06 -22.00
N GLY A 586 -14.67 27.16 -21.09
CA GLY A 586 -15.50 26.13 -20.51
C GLY A 586 -15.58 24.85 -21.35
N THR A 587 -14.96 24.82 -22.52
CA THR A 587 -14.89 23.60 -23.35
C THR A 587 -14.06 22.56 -22.62
N LEU A 588 -14.61 21.36 -22.46
CA LEU A 588 -13.91 20.22 -21.91
C LEU A 588 -12.98 19.64 -22.92
N THR A 589 -11.82 19.24 -22.48
CA THR A 589 -10.89 18.48 -23.28
C THR A 589 -10.69 17.15 -22.61
N ASN A 590 -11.03 16.13 -23.36
CA ASN A 590 -10.74 14.74 -23.01
C ASN A 590 -9.26 14.44 -23.30
N SER A 591 -8.38 15.27 -22.78
CA SER A 591 -6.97 15.04 -22.96
C SER A 591 -6.58 13.80 -22.16
N THR A 592 -6.15 12.80 -22.86
CA THR A 592 -5.69 11.51 -22.31
C THR A 592 -4.27 11.57 -21.76
N THR A 593 -3.61 12.70 -21.83
CA THR A 593 -2.26 12.84 -21.30
C THR A 593 -2.31 13.06 -19.81
N THR A 594 -2.33 11.96 -19.09
CA THR A 594 -1.89 11.95 -17.70
C THR A 594 -0.44 12.38 -17.65
N THR A 595 -0.13 13.25 -16.72
CA THR A 595 1.22 13.74 -16.53
C THR A 595 2.10 12.75 -15.78
N THR A 596 1.55 11.68 -15.26
CA THR A 596 2.25 10.72 -14.42
C THR A 596 2.22 9.34 -15.03
N SER A 597 3.28 8.62 -14.84
CA SER A 597 3.36 7.18 -15.08
C SER A 597 2.55 6.36 -14.07
N SER A 598 1.97 7.03 -13.07
CA SER A 598 1.19 6.42 -12.00
C SER A 598 -0.29 6.52 -12.31
N ALA A 599 -0.97 5.39 -12.28
CA ALA A 599 -2.41 5.29 -12.46
C ALA A 599 -3.23 5.84 -11.27
N THR A 600 -2.64 6.60 -10.37
CA THR A 600 -3.22 7.01 -9.09
C THR A 600 -3.77 8.42 -9.06
N CYS A 601 -3.55 9.21 -10.12
CA CYS A 601 -4.06 10.57 -10.19
C CYS A 601 -4.62 10.91 -11.57
N TYR A 602 -5.45 11.96 -11.59
CA TYR A 602 -5.93 12.57 -12.82
C TYR A 602 -5.10 13.80 -13.13
N GLY A 603 -4.22 13.71 -14.11
CA GLY A 603 -3.31 14.79 -14.46
C GLY A 603 -3.69 15.46 -15.77
N HIS A 604 -3.54 16.79 -15.79
CA HIS A 604 -3.69 17.60 -17.00
C HIS A 604 -2.54 18.59 -17.11
N TRP A 605 -2.07 18.79 -18.33
CA TRP A 605 -1.16 19.87 -18.66
C TRP A 605 -1.93 21.07 -19.22
N PHE A 606 -1.46 22.26 -18.87
CA PHE A 606 -2.03 23.50 -19.33
C PHE A 606 -0.92 24.43 -19.88
N THR A 607 -1.30 25.25 -20.84
CA THR A 607 -0.48 26.41 -21.27
C THR A 607 -0.55 27.51 -20.22
N THR A 608 0.26 28.55 -20.36
CA THR A 608 0.16 29.77 -19.53
C THR A 608 -1.16 30.53 -19.69
N ALA A 609 -1.91 30.27 -20.75
CA ALA A 609 -3.26 30.81 -20.96
C ALA A 609 -4.36 29.92 -20.36
N GLY A 610 -4.03 28.84 -19.65
CA GLY A 610 -5.00 27.92 -19.07
C GLY A 610 -5.68 26.98 -20.08
N LEU A 611 -5.14 26.86 -21.29
CA LEU A 611 -5.63 25.89 -22.28
C LEU A 611 -5.07 24.51 -21.95
N VAL A 612 -5.91 23.50 -21.97
CA VAL A 612 -5.48 22.11 -21.84
C VAL A 612 -4.59 21.74 -23.04
N THR A 613 -3.45 21.12 -22.76
CA THR A 613 -2.46 20.74 -23.76
C THR A 613 -1.82 19.40 -23.41
N ASN A 614 -1.09 18.83 -24.34
CA ASN A 614 -0.24 17.68 -24.10
C ASN A 614 1.09 18.10 -23.52
N TYR A 615 1.76 17.17 -22.82
CA TYR A 615 3.15 17.35 -22.41
C TYR A 615 4.02 17.71 -23.62
N GLY A 616 4.82 18.75 -23.50
CA GLY A 616 5.70 19.19 -24.58
C GLY A 616 6.03 20.68 -24.54
N SER A 617 6.36 21.24 -25.68
CA SER A 617 6.85 22.62 -25.80
C SER A 617 5.85 23.70 -25.38
N THR A 618 4.57 23.41 -25.36
CA THR A 618 3.51 24.35 -24.95
C THR A 618 3.07 24.18 -23.49
N SER A 619 3.45 23.09 -22.84
CA SER A 619 3.08 22.86 -21.44
C SER A 619 3.80 23.83 -20.50
N ALA A 620 3.06 24.36 -19.56
CA ALA A 620 3.56 25.31 -18.58
C ALA A 620 3.15 24.97 -17.15
N ILE A 621 1.93 24.46 -16.95
CA ILE A 621 1.36 24.11 -15.65
C ILE A 621 0.83 22.70 -15.72
N PHE A 622 1.04 21.94 -14.68
CA PHE A 622 0.35 20.67 -14.47
C PHE A 622 -0.55 20.75 -13.24
N ALA A 623 -1.62 20.00 -13.26
CA ALA A 623 -2.49 19.79 -12.11
C ALA A 623 -2.87 18.31 -12.04
N GLU A 624 -2.50 17.67 -10.95
CA GLU A 624 -2.67 16.24 -10.70
C GLU A 624 -3.58 16.05 -9.50
N MET A 625 -4.81 15.66 -9.74
CA MET A 625 -5.77 15.39 -8.69
C MET A 625 -5.67 13.95 -8.21
N TYR A 626 -5.57 13.77 -6.92
CA TYR A 626 -5.53 12.48 -6.24
C TYR A 626 -6.92 12.17 -5.64
N PRO A 627 -7.70 11.29 -6.26
CA PRO A 627 -9.09 11.07 -5.88
C PRO A 627 -9.29 10.55 -4.47
N ALA A 628 -8.33 9.79 -3.90
CA ALA A 628 -8.47 9.25 -2.55
C ALA A 628 -8.37 10.31 -1.46
N SER A 629 -7.51 11.31 -1.66
CA SER A 629 -7.30 12.38 -0.69
C SER A 629 -7.99 13.67 -1.07
N PHE A 630 -8.49 13.79 -2.30
CA PHE A 630 -8.98 15.04 -2.90
C PHE A 630 -7.95 16.17 -2.87
N GLU A 631 -6.69 15.80 -2.83
CA GLU A 631 -5.58 16.72 -3.00
C GLU A 631 -5.28 16.92 -4.47
N CYS A 632 -4.84 18.10 -4.83
CA CYS A 632 -4.26 18.38 -6.13
C CYS A 632 -2.81 18.83 -5.97
N ASN A 633 -1.92 18.18 -6.69
CA ASN A 633 -0.55 18.62 -6.86
C ASN A 633 -0.50 19.53 -8.09
N VAL A 634 -0.41 20.84 -7.88
CA VAL A 634 -0.31 21.81 -8.96
C VAL A 634 1.09 22.41 -9.04
N GLY A 635 1.64 22.51 -10.24
CA GLY A 635 3.02 22.90 -10.40
C GLY A 635 3.36 23.41 -11.79
N GLN A 636 4.64 23.72 -11.96
CA GLN A 636 5.17 24.30 -13.18
C GLN A 636 6.11 23.38 -13.95
N TYR A 637 6.11 23.54 -15.26
CA TYR A 637 7.22 23.15 -16.12
C TYR A 637 8.36 24.18 -15.94
N PRO A 638 9.63 23.76 -15.83
CA PRO A 638 10.76 24.65 -15.57
C PRO A 638 10.82 25.87 -16.51
N GLY A 639 10.97 27.06 -15.94
CA GLY A 639 11.15 28.31 -16.69
C GLY A 639 9.93 28.83 -17.46
N ARG A 640 8.73 28.30 -17.20
CA ARG A 640 7.51 28.69 -17.94
C ARG A 640 6.66 29.74 -17.24
N LEU A 641 6.77 29.83 -15.92
CA LEU A 641 5.96 30.80 -15.15
C LEU A 641 6.79 32.02 -14.76
N THR A 642 6.12 33.12 -14.62
CA THR A 642 6.72 34.42 -14.26
C THR A 642 6.38 34.73 -12.81
N ALA A 643 7.37 35.04 -12.01
CA ALA A 643 7.19 35.49 -10.62
C ALA A 643 6.28 36.72 -10.54
N GLY A 644 5.44 36.81 -9.52
CA GLY A 644 4.45 37.85 -9.31
C GLY A 644 3.19 37.75 -10.15
N LYS A 645 3.04 36.71 -11.00
CA LYS A 645 1.82 36.49 -11.79
C LYS A 645 0.93 35.39 -11.21
N THR A 646 -0.35 35.54 -11.49
CA THR A 646 -1.36 34.50 -11.21
C THR A 646 -1.77 33.84 -12.53
N TYR A 647 -1.83 32.51 -12.50
CA TYR A 647 -2.29 31.69 -13.61
C TYR A 647 -3.52 30.91 -13.17
N THR A 648 -4.46 30.72 -14.06
CA THR A 648 -5.70 29.99 -13.76
C THR A 648 -5.81 28.77 -14.63
N VAL A 649 -5.97 27.61 -13.99
CA VAL A 649 -6.26 26.33 -14.67
C VAL A 649 -7.57 25.76 -14.14
N ARG A 650 -8.21 24.93 -14.93
CA ARG A 650 -9.54 24.40 -14.61
C ARG A 650 -9.58 22.90 -14.79
N GLN A 651 -10.07 22.23 -13.75
CA GLN A 651 -10.41 20.83 -13.78
C GLN A 651 -11.90 20.66 -13.50
N VAL A 652 -12.50 19.59 -14.03
CA VAL A 652 -13.93 19.38 -13.95
C VAL A 652 -14.21 17.95 -13.51
N VAL A 653 -15.01 17.79 -12.48
CA VAL A 653 -15.57 16.50 -12.09
C VAL A 653 -16.93 16.34 -12.77
N LEU A 654 -17.12 15.20 -13.41
CA LEU A 654 -18.36 14.84 -14.09
C LEU A 654 -19.01 13.64 -13.42
N TYR A 655 -20.32 13.66 -13.30
CA TYR A 655 -21.09 12.55 -12.79
C TYR A 655 -22.38 12.36 -13.56
N ARG A 656 -22.66 11.14 -13.98
CA ARG A 656 -23.88 10.78 -14.67
C ARG A 656 -24.55 9.62 -13.94
N PRO A 657 -25.57 9.86 -13.12
CA PRO A 657 -26.42 8.80 -12.58
C PRO A 657 -27.07 8.02 -13.74
N ALA A 658 -27.33 6.72 -13.52
CA ALA A 658 -28.00 5.90 -14.53
C ALA A 658 -29.29 6.53 -15.02
N GLY A 659 -29.44 6.64 -16.34
CA GLY A 659 -30.63 7.24 -16.99
C GLY A 659 -30.79 8.76 -16.79
N SER A 660 -29.78 9.43 -16.25
CA SER A 660 -29.80 10.86 -15.88
C SER A 660 -28.91 11.71 -16.80
N LYS A 661 -29.03 13.01 -16.61
CA LYS A 661 -28.11 13.99 -17.22
C LYS A 661 -26.75 13.95 -16.54
N THR A 662 -25.74 14.41 -17.26
CA THR A 662 -24.40 14.58 -16.69
C THR A 662 -24.34 15.85 -15.83
N TYR A 663 -23.90 15.71 -14.58
CA TYR A 663 -23.64 16.82 -13.68
C TYR A 663 -22.16 17.19 -13.71
N ARG A 664 -21.86 18.48 -13.42
CA ARG A 664 -20.52 19.03 -13.53
C ARG A 664 -20.19 19.89 -12.32
N ALA A 665 -19.04 19.65 -11.70
CA ALA A 665 -18.39 20.57 -10.77
C ALA A 665 -17.11 21.09 -11.41
N THR A 666 -16.95 22.42 -11.50
CA THR A 666 -15.74 23.04 -12.03
C THR A 666 -14.86 23.49 -10.87
N ILE A 667 -13.60 23.05 -10.87
CA ILE A 667 -12.58 23.46 -9.91
C ILE A 667 -11.62 24.39 -10.64
N GLU A 668 -11.56 25.63 -10.19
CA GLU A 668 -10.69 26.66 -10.73
C GLU A 668 -9.52 26.90 -9.79
N VAL A 669 -8.32 26.51 -10.21
CA VAL A 669 -7.10 26.66 -9.42
C VAL A 669 -6.40 27.95 -9.85
N HIS A 670 -6.29 28.88 -8.91
CA HIS A 670 -5.53 30.13 -9.06
C HIS A 670 -4.11 29.91 -8.51
N LEU A 671 -3.16 29.71 -9.40
CA LEU A 671 -1.76 29.50 -9.08
C LEU A 671 -1.04 30.85 -9.00
N HIS A 672 -0.76 31.29 -7.79
CA HIS A 672 -0.02 32.51 -7.50
C HIS A 672 1.47 32.20 -7.50
N VAL A 673 2.22 32.69 -8.45
CA VAL A 673 3.65 32.54 -8.51
C VAL A 673 4.31 33.60 -7.65
N LEU A 674 4.95 33.21 -6.55
CA LEU A 674 5.53 34.14 -5.59
C LEU A 674 6.63 34.96 -6.25
N ALA A 675 6.71 36.23 -5.86
CA ALA A 675 7.88 37.05 -6.16
C ALA A 675 9.06 36.57 -5.32
N GLU A 676 10.25 36.60 -5.89
CA GLU A 676 11.48 36.27 -5.17
C GLU A 676 11.73 37.22 -4.00
#